data_ef86a9fad0d5e859dfb9ea334bd42cc0
#
_entry.id   ef86a9fad0d5e859dfb9ea334bd42cc0
#
_cell.length_a   1.000
_cell.length_b   1.000
_cell.length_c   1.000
_cell.angle_alpha   90.00
_cell.angle_beta   90.00
_cell.angle_gamma   90.00
#
_symmetry.space_group_name_H-M   'P 1'
#
loop_
_entity.id
_entity.type
_entity.pdbx_description
1 polymer ?
#
loop_
_entity_poly.entity_id
_entity_poly.type
_entity_poly.pdbx_seq_one_letter_code
_entity_poly.pdbx_strand_id
1 'polypeptide(L)'
;MKRLTTLLFLTALVSLQLLANPAHRASVMMPQPDGTMVTVKLVGDEFYHFNTTEDGYTIMLNDAGAYVYAQRDGMKLVPTQVLAHNVGSRTAAEMELLAATTKNLVDETEVAEGRLRRVKRNVDLSNFDFSNFRGLVILIDFKDRQFMSDSPMSFYSEMFSSENFTGFHDPFTDRDVTCPGSVHDYFRDQSNGVFQPPFDVYGPYRAKYGSPNNLYEARSTQCQSLSSVIFTNALKEADAEVDFTKYDNNNDGKIDMVYFLVSGYSSSYSGNNAGYLWPHASNLSGTYYAFDGKFIDRYASSTELYGAEAYPSTVAVEGIGTVAHEFSHVLGLPDFYDTDYEKSGGQSHDPGGWDVMAAGGDYNYGRHPAGYTYFERCALGWAPGRTLDKEGSYTLNPVNTSREGYILRSSVPNEFFTIENRQKTGWDAHIPGHGMIVTRVDSTNLSVWAQNKINCDPEHNYFEMLRAGNTKTGDLSSDPFPGTTGNIMISNDTYPSLKTWEGNESKFIIAGINEEDEVISFNLVKDGSLQRLVEDFEGMPVSTGTADQDVEGVFATWSFTKSGVRAPGPDKANGENSVMMKLPSLFYTTTPIYYNAYMATLTLINPTSTEAKYSLEYSVENDSNGEPIWVYAKTSKDAELAVAGSKSRTVCYWMLDLKNNQPALFRIYQRAGNKNTATYVDDFTIYYTGEEGGPGEEIIGDVNFDWEITIADVNAIINVILNGTTDADLLRRADVNSDGEITVADINKVISLILY
;
A
#
# COMPACT_ATOMS: atom_id res chain seq x y z
N MET A 1 -28.37 10.85 -14.79
CA MET A 1 -27.19 11.61 -14.33
C MET A 1 -26.18 10.76 -13.55
N LYS A 2 -26.52 9.60 -12.94
CA LYS A 2 -25.55 8.72 -12.26
C LYS A 2 -24.67 7.87 -13.20
N ARG A 3 -24.99 7.73 -14.46
CA ARG A 3 -24.19 6.98 -15.46
C ARG A 3 -23.13 7.82 -16.18
N LEU A 4 -23.14 9.13 -16.02
CA LEU A 4 -22.20 10.02 -16.71
C LEU A 4 -20.85 10.15 -15.99
N THR A 5 -20.79 9.89 -14.69
CA THR A 5 -19.55 10.01 -13.91
C THR A 5 -18.67 8.75 -14.06
N THR A 6 -19.28 7.59 -14.24
CA THR A 6 -18.55 6.35 -14.53
C THR A 6 -18.00 6.32 -15.96
N LEU A 7 -18.71 6.93 -16.89
CA LEU A 7 -18.29 6.99 -18.30
C LEU A 7 -17.07 7.89 -18.53
N LEU A 8 -16.85 8.92 -17.70
CA LEU A 8 -15.67 9.79 -17.81
C LEU A 8 -14.37 9.12 -17.36
N PHE A 9 -14.44 8.12 -16.49
CA PHE A 9 -13.28 7.33 -16.10
C PHE A 9 -12.88 6.29 -17.15
N LEU A 10 -13.85 5.67 -17.83
CA LEU A 10 -13.58 4.66 -18.87
C LEU A 10 -13.08 5.27 -20.21
N THR A 11 -13.53 6.46 -20.58
CA THR A 11 -13.07 7.09 -21.82
C THR A 11 -11.64 7.64 -21.76
N ALA A 12 -11.03 7.70 -20.56
CA ALA A 12 -9.65 8.13 -20.37
C ALA A 12 -8.63 6.99 -20.51
N LEU A 13 -9.06 5.73 -20.45
CA LEU A 13 -8.21 4.53 -20.52
C LEU A 13 -8.06 3.97 -21.96
N VAL A 14 -8.27 4.79 -22.97
CA VAL A 14 -8.34 4.38 -24.38
C VAL A 14 -6.97 4.48 -25.04
N SER A 15 -5.99 3.68 -24.64
CA SER A 15 -4.91 3.17 -25.50
C SER A 15 -3.95 2.30 -24.70
N LEU A 16 -4.11 1.00 -24.77
CA LEU A 16 -3.28 0.05 -24.04
C LEU A 16 -2.13 -0.48 -24.89
N GLN A 17 -1.06 -0.76 -24.20
CA GLN A 17 0.18 -1.29 -24.73
C GLN A 17 0.32 -2.76 -24.39
N LEU A 18 1.27 -3.41 -24.99
CA LEU A 18 1.82 -4.68 -24.54
C LEU A 18 2.40 -4.47 -23.14
N LEU A 19 2.01 -5.31 -22.22
CA LEU A 19 2.29 -5.21 -20.80
C LEU A 19 2.85 -6.54 -20.32
N ALA A 20 3.80 -6.52 -19.43
CA ALA A 20 4.51 -7.71 -19.02
C ALA A 20 4.91 -7.72 -17.57
N ASN A 21 5.14 -8.93 -17.08
CA ASN A 21 5.66 -9.16 -15.75
C ASN A 21 7.08 -8.59 -15.62
N PRO A 22 7.40 -7.83 -14.56
CA PRO A 22 8.75 -7.36 -14.32
C PRO A 22 9.70 -8.55 -14.06
N ALA A 23 11.00 -8.33 -14.27
CA ALA A 23 12.02 -9.28 -13.86
C ALA A 23 11.85 -9.63 -12.38
N HIS A 24 11.90 -10.90 -12.04
CA HIS A 24 11.80 -11.35 -10.66
C HIS A 24 12.93 -10.74 -9.81
N ARG A 25 12.59 -10.09 -8.70
CA ARG A 25 13.52 -9.29 -7.89
C ARG A 25 14.56 -10.10 -7.09
N ALA A 26 14.47 -11.42 -7.05
CA ALA A 26 15.43 -12.25 -6.34
C ALA A 26 16.79 -12.28 -7.06
N SER A 27 17.85 -12.05 -6.31
CA SER A 27 19.23 -12.18 -6.79
C SER A 27 19.68 -13.65 -6.74
N VAL A 28 20.56 -14.03 -7.66
CA VAL A 28 21.09 -15.40 -7.78
C VAL A 28 22.63 -15.37 -7.73
N MET A 29 23.24 -16.30 -7.01
CA MET A 29 24.71 -16.43 -7.00
C MET A 29 25.18 -17.26 -8.17
N MET A 30 25.96 -16.69 -9.07
CA MET A 30 26.50 -17.33 -10.27
C MET A 30 28.01 -17.60 -10.13
N PRO A 31 28.51 -18.79 -10.55
CA PRO A 31 29.91 -19.10 -10.46
C PRO A 31 30.73 -18.30 -11.50
N GLN A 32 31.92 -17.87 -11.12
CA GLN A 32 32.88 -17.21 -11.98
C GLN A 32 34.04 -18.14 -12.32
N PRO A 33 34.77 -17.95 -13.45
CA PRO A 33 35.88 -18.81 -13.89
C PRO A 33 37.05 -18.85 -12.91
N ASP A 34 37.22 -17.84 -12.08
CA ASP A 34 38.25 -17.78 -11.04
C ASP A 34 37.91 -18.54 -9.75
N GLY A 35 36.74 -19.20 -9.73
CA GLY A 35 36.23 -19.97 -8.59
C GLY A 35 35.49 -19.16 -7.57
N THR A 36 35.29 -17.86 -7.81
CA THR A 36 34.42 -17.00 -6.97
C THR A 36 32.96 -17.11 -7.38
N MET A 37 32.05 -16.50 -6.58
CA MET A 37 30.64 -16.37 -6.90
C MET A 37 30.29 -14.88 -7.01
N VAL A 38 29.49 -14.52 -8.01
CA VAL A 38 28.92 -13.17 -8.13
C VAL A 38 27.41 -13.21 -7.95
N THR A 39 26.87 -12.29 -7.18
CA THR A 39 25.41 -12.12 -7.04
C THR A 39 24.89 -11.32 -8.22
N VAL A 40 24.02 -11.96 -9.01
CA VAL A 40 23.41 -11.39 -10.22
C VAL A 40 21.95 -11.09 -9.95
N LYS A 41 21.53 -9.89 -10.27
CA LYS A 41 20.15 -9.43 -10.24
C LYS A 41 19.70 -9.12 -11.67
N LEU A 42 18.59 -9.71 -12.09
CA LEU A 42 17.92 -9.36 -13.35
C LEU A 42 17.05 -8.13 -13.13
N VAL A 43 17.10 -7.18 -14.05
CA VAL A 43 16.33 -5.94 -14.04
C VAL A 43 15.70 -5.80 -15.41
N GLY A 44 14.43 -5.45 -15.48
CA GLY A 44 13.80 -5.24 -16.77
C GLY A 44 12.44 -5.92 -16.94
N ASP A 45 12.01 -5.97 -18.19
CA ASP A 45 10.79 -6.63 -18.67
C ASP A 45 11.10 -7.41 -19.98
N GLU A 46 10.07 -7.95 -20.62
CA GLU A 46 10.21 -8.71 -21.89
C GLU A 46 10.70 -7.86 -23.04
N PHE A 47 10.61 -6.54 -22.96
CA PHE A 47 11.05 -5.63 -24.03
C PHE A 47 12.52 -5.24 -23.91
N TYR A 48 12.97 -5.08 -22.66
CA TYR A 48 14.36 -4.82 -22.36
C TYR A 48 14.71 -5.25 -20.94
N HIS A 49 15.74 -6.04 -20.80
CA HIS A 49 16.26 -6.49 -19.50
C HIS A 49 17.78 -6.60 -19.52
N PHE A 50 18.38 -6.47 -18.35
CA PHE A 50 19.83 -6.53 -18.17
C PHE A 50 20.18 -7.05 -16.77
N ASN A 51 21.41 -7.53 -16.61
CA ASN A 51 21.90 -8.02 -15.33
C ASN A 51 22.70 -6.95 -14.60
N THR A 52 22.58 -6.90 -13.27
CA THR A 52 23.39 -6.05 -12.41
C THR A 52 24.02 -6.85 -11.28
N THR A 53 25.06 -6.28 -10.66
CA THR A 53 25.50 -6.67 -9.33
C THR A 53 24.45 -6.27 -8.30
N GLU A 54 24.53 -6.79 -7.07
CA GLU A 54 23.61 -6.45 -5.98
C GLU A 54 23.55 -4.94 -5.69
N ASP A 55 24.66 -4.24 -5.85
CA ASP A 55 24.75 -2.78 -5.67
C ASP A 55 24.54 -1.96 -6.96
N GLY A 56 24.03 -2.60 -8.03
CA GLY A 56 23.49 -1.93 -9.22
C GLY A 56 24.46 -1.64 -10.36
N TYR A 57 25.64 -2.20 -10.41
CA TYR A 57 26.50 -2.07 -11.60
C TYR A 57 26.12 -3.08 -12.66
N THR A 58 25.86 -2.62 -13.87
CA THR A 58 25.48 -3.47 -15.01
C THR A 58 26.60 -4.43 -15.37
N ILE A 59 26.25 -5.70 -15.50
CA ILE A 59 27.17 -6.79 -15.87
C ILE A 59 26.62 -7.56 -17.08
N MET A 60 27.51 -8.10 -17.87
CA MET A 60 27.23 -8.86 -19.09
C MET A 60 28.02 -10.14 -19.11
N LEU A 61 27.52 -11.16 -19.80
CA LEU A 61 28.30 -12.35 -20.12
C LEU A 61 29.27 -12.02 -21.25
N ASN A 62 30.55 -12.36 -21.07
CA ASN A 62 31.51 -12.33 -22.15
C ASN A 62 31.47 -13.63 -22.97
N ASP A 63 32.26 -13.73 -24.04
CA ASP A 63 32.31 -14.91 -24.92
C ASP A 63 32.72 -16.21 -24.20
N ALA A 64 33.33 -16.11 -23.03
CA ALA A 64 33.71 -17.26 -22.20
C ALA A 64 32.62 -17.64 -21.18
N GLY A 65 31.50 -16.95 -21.17
CA GLY A 65 30.38 -17.16 -20.24
C GLY A 65 30.61 -16.65 -18.82
N ALA A 66 31.56 -15.74 -18.64
CA ALA A 66 31.85 -15.09 -17.37
C ALA A 66 31.12 -13.74 -17.26
N TYR A 67 30.59 -13.40 -16.08
CA TYR A 67 30.04 -12.08 -15.82
C TYR A 67 31.17 -11.06 -15.67
N VAL A 68 31.15 -10.04 -16.52
CA VAL A 68 32.07 -8.89 -16.52
C VAL A 68 31.28 -7.60 -16.46
N TYR A 69 31.87 -6.51 -15.99
CA TYR A 69 31.20 -5.22 -15.99
C TYR A 69 30.96 -4.73 -17.41
N ALA A 70 29.81 -4.06 -17.60
CA ALA A 70 29.44 -3.39 -18.84
C ALA A 70 30.08 -2.00 -18.92
N GLN A 71 30.40 -1.56 -20.13
CA GLN A 71 30.80 -0.18 -20.43
C GLN A 71 30.06 0.33 -21.67
N ARG A 72 29.97 1.64 -21.80
CA ARG A 72 29.35 2.27 -22.99
C ARG A 72 30.29 2.31 -24.17
N ASP A 73 29.78 1.95 -25.34
CA ASP A 73 30.37 2.21 -26.64
C ASP A 73 29.28 2.90 -27.52
N GLY A 74 29.29 4.22 -27.50
CA GLY A 74 28.20 5.01 -28.08
C GLY A 74 26.88 4.81 -27.36
N MET A 75 25.86 4.33 -28.06
CA MET A 75 24.51 4.01 -27.51
C MET A 75 24.41 2.57 -27.00
N LYS A 76 25.40 1.72 -27.27
CA LYS A 76 25.41 0.30 -26.90
C LYS A 76 26.18 0.05 -25.62
N LEU A 77 25.91 -1.08 -25.00
CA LEU A 77 26.72 -1.65 -23.96
C LEU A 77 27.61 -2.76 -24.52
N VAL A 78 28.87 -2.79 -24.07
CA VAL A 78 29.83 -3.84 -24.42
C VAL A 78 30.47 -4.39 -23.14
N PRO A 79 30.82 -5.71 -23.12
CA PRO A 79 31.50 -6.29 -21.97
C PRO A 79 32.95 -5.76 -21.85
N THR A 80 33.35 -5.45 -20.63
CA THR A 80 34.77 -5.18 -20.31
C THR A 80 35.53 -6.48 -20.18
N GLN A 81 36.86 -6.39 -19.88
CA GLN A 81 37.69 -7.55 -19.54
C GLN A 81 37.75 -7.82 -18.02
N VAL A 82 37.02 -7.04 -17.21
CA VAL A 82 37.09 -7.07 -15.75
C VAL A 82 35.98 -7.94 -15.21
N LEU A 83 36.32 -9.05 -14.56
CA LEU A 83 35.36 -9.93 -13.89
C LEU A 83 34.62 -9.17 -12.81
N ALA A 84 33.32 -9.47 -12.67
CA ALA A 84 32.49 -8.87 -11.65
C ALA A 84 32.52 -9.70 -10.36
N HIS A 85 32.72 -9.05 -9.22
CA HIS A 85 32.70 -9.66 -7.90
C HIS A 85 31.73 -8.94 -6.97
N ASN A 86 31.32 -9.62 -5.90
CA ASN A 86 30.54 -9.01 -4.81
C ASN A 86 31.34 -7.93 -4.08
N VAL A 87 30.65 -6.94 -3.50
CA VAL A 87 31.25 -5.73 -2.90
C VAL A 87 32.46 -6.04 -1.99
N GLY A 88 32.38 -7.09 -1.16
CA GLY A 88 33.44 -7.45 -0.20
C GLY A 88 34.67 -8.14 -0.79
N SER A 89 34.64 -8.54 -2.08
CA SER A 89 35.69 -9.30 -2.75
C SER A 89 36.25 -8.63 -4.01
N ARG A 90 35.91 -7.37 -4.24
CA ARG A 90 36.38 -6.60 -5.40
C ARG A 90 37.89 -6.31 -5.37
N THR A 91 38.51 -6.46 -6.50
CA THR A 91 39.92 -6.12 -6.73
C THR A 91 40.12 -4.60 -6.86
N ALA A 92 41.38 -4.15 -6.76
CA ALA A 92 41.71 -2.74 -6.98
C ALA A 92 41.34 -2.26 -8.40
N ALA A 93 41.50 -3.12 -9.41
CA ALA A 93 41.15 -2.81 -10.81
C ALA A 93 39.63 -2.64 -10.98
N GLU A 94 38.80 -3.44 -10.29
CA GLU A 94 37.35 -3.26 -10.28
C GLU A 94 36.97 -1.93 -9.62
N MET A 95 37.54 -1.63 -8.47
CA MET A 95 37.24 -0.38 -7.75
C MET A 95 37.61 0.86 -8.56
N GLU A 96 38.74 0.81 -9.32
CA GLU A 96 39.13 1.89 -10.23
C GLU A 96 38.13 2.04 -11.40
N LEU A 97 37.73 0.94 -12.03
CA LEU A 97 36.71 0.93 -13.08
C LEU A 97 35.38 1.51 -12.56
N LEU A 98 34.91 1.02 -11.41
CA LEU A 98 33.59 1.38 -10.84
C LEU A 98 33.56 2.82 -10.34
N ALA A 99 34.68 3.42 -9.95
CA ALA A 99 34.74 4.84 -9.59
C ALA A 99 34.39 5.77 -10.76
N ALA A 100 34.52 5.30 -11.99
CA ALA A 100 34.19 6.04 -13.23
C ALA A 100 32.92 5.51 -13.92
N THR A 101 32.27 4.49 -13.36
CA THR A 101 31.12 3.81 -13.98
C THR A 101 29.83 4.21 -13.30
N THR A 102 28.85 4.63 -14.08
CA THR A 102 27.49 4.87 -13.60
C THR A 102 26.80 3.54 -13.35
N LYS A 103 26.01 3.45 -12.28
CA LYS A 103 25.15 2.29 -12.00
C LYS A 103 24.00 2.21 -12.99
N ASN A 104 23.43 1.02 -13.14
CA ASN A 104 22.26 0.73 -13.98
C ASN A 104 22.42 1.27 -15.42
N LEU A 105 23.58 1.02 -16.03
CA LEU A 105 23.79 1.34 -17.43
C LEU A 105 22.84 0.51 -18.30
N VAL A 106 22.15 1.16 -19.22
CA VAL A 106 21.26 0.54 -20.20
C VAL A 106 21.78 0.66 -21.61
N ASP A 107 21.51 -0.33 -22.46
CA ASP A 107 21.74 -0.25 -23.90
C ASP A 107 20.63 0.57 -24.55
N GLU A 108 20.94 1.78 -24.96
CA GLU A 108 19.95 2.72 -25.49
C GLU A 108 19.37 2.28 -26.84
N THR A 109 20.12 1.48 -27.60
CA THR A 109 19.64 0.93 -28.87
C THR A 109 18.56 -0.12 -28.60
N GLU A 110 18.83 -1.06 -27.71
CA GLU A 110 17.87 -2.12 -27.34
C GLU A 110 16.62 -1.56 -26.65
N VAL A 111 16.81 -0.58 -25.76
CA VAL A 111 15.68 0.15 -25.14
C VAL A 111 14.81 0.83 -26.19
N ALA A 112 15.42 1.47 -27.19
CA ALA A 112 14.67 2.12 -28.28
C ALA A 112 13.91 1.10 -29.15
N GLU A 113 14.52 -0.04 -29.44
CA GLU A 113 13.89 -1.14 -30.17
C GLU A 113 12.75 -1.78 -29.36
N GLY A 114 12.94 -1.98 -28.07
CA GLY A 114 11.90 -2.45 -27.14
C GLY A 114 10.70 -1.51 -27.14
N ARG A 115 10.92 -0.19 -27.08
CA ARG A 115 9.87 0.82 -27.15
C ARG A 115 9.07 0.78 -28.47
N LEU A 116 9.72 0.48 -29.59
CA LEU A 116 9.03 0.33 -30.88
C LEU A 116 8.18 -0.96 -30.91
N ARG A 117 8.55 -1.99 -30.17
CA ARG A 117 7.79 -3.23 -30.05
C ARG A 117 6.58 -3.09 -29.13
N ARG A 118 6.59 -2.14 -28.20
CA ARG A 118 5.42 -1.76 -27.39
C ARG A 118 4.39 -1.06 -28.26
N VAL A 119 3.59 -1.82 -28.99
CA VAL A 119 2.60 -1.28 -29.95
C VAL A 119 1.38 -0.74 -29.21
N LYS A 120 1.00 0.51 -29.52
CA LYS A 120 -0.23 1.15 -29.00
C LYS A 120 -1.46 0.33 -29.37
N ARG A 121 -2.25 -0.09 -28.41
CA ARG A 121 -3.56 -0.66 -28.65
C ARG A 121 -4.58 -0.19 -27.61
N ASN A 122 -5.76 0.16 -28.12
CA ASN A 122 -6.88 0.52 -27.28
C ASN A 122 -7.59 -0.76 -26.84
N VAL A 123 -7.66 -1.01 -25.53
CA VAL A 123 -8.62 -1.97 -24.97
C VAL A 123 -9.91 -1.20 -24.71
N ASP A 124 -10.92 -1.46 -25.49
CA ASP A 124 -12.25 -0.93 -25.25
C ASP A 124 -13.03 -1.93 -24.38
N LEU A 125 -13.10 -1.63 -23.08
CA LEU A 125 -13.88 -2.43 -22.13
C LEU A 125 -15.36 -2.02 -22.12
N SER A 126 -15.79 -1.03 -22.90
CA SER A 126 -17.18 -0.57 -22.91
C SER A 126 -18.18 -1.66 -23.25
N ASN A 127 -17.74 -2.68 -23.98
CA ASN A 127 -18.53 -3.84 -24.38
C ASN A 127 -18.07 -5.14 -23.73
N PHE A 128 -17.13 -5.10 -22.77
CA PHE A 128 -16.70 -6.31 -22.07
C PHE A 128 -17.78 -6.76 -21.09
N ASP A 129 -18.29 -7.97 -21.29
CA ASP A 129 -19.33 -8.55 -20.44
C ASP A 129 -18.72 -9.41 -19.35
N PHE A 130 -18.48 -8.79 -18.19
CA PHE A 130 -17.96 -9.48 -17.01
C PHE A 130 -18.86 -10.63 -16.51
N SER A 131 -20.17 -10.57 -16.78
CA SER A 131 -21.11 -11.55 -16.26
C SER A 131 -21.16 -12.85 -17.08
N ASN A 132 -20.81 -12.79 -18.36
CA ASN A 132 -20.86 -13.92 -19.29
C ASN A 132 -19.48 -14.36 -19.80
N PHE A 133 -18.41 -13.76 -19.27
CA PHE A 133 -17.06 -14.09 -19.71
C PHE A 133 -16.70 -15.55 -19.46
N ARG A 134 -16.09 -16.18 -20.47
CA ARG A 134 -15.48 -17.50 -20.42
C ARG A 134 -14.09 -17.44 -21.03
N GLY A 135 -13.06 -17.88 -20.33
CA GLY A 135 -11.67 -17.84 -20.78
C GLY A 135 -11.23 -19.18 -21.41
N LEU A 136 -10.33 -19.09 -22.38
CA LEU A 136 -9.70 -20.22 -23.04
C LEU A 136 -8.24 -20.32 -22.61
N VAL A 137 -7.81 -21.47 -22.06
CA VAL A 137 -6.42 -21.77 -21.69
C VAL A 137 -5.88 -22.87 -22.57
N ILE A 138 -4.75 -22.61 -23.21
CA ILE A 138 -4.05 -23.56 -24.09
C ILE A 138 -2.72 -23.95 -23.44
N LEU A 139 -2.59 -25.19 -23.05
CA LEU A 139 -1.36 -25.76 -22.52
C LEU A 139 -0.41 -26.15 -23.67
N ILE A 140 0.87 -25.78 -23.53
CA ILE A 140 1.88 -26.08 -24.54
C ILE A 140 3.11 -26.69 -23.86
N ASP A 141 3.55 -27.86 -24.35
CA ASP A 141 4.79 -28.49 -23.91
C ASP A 141 5.86 -28.49 -25.00
N PHE A 142 7.11 -28.77 -24.61
CA PHE A 142 8.25 -28.76 -25.51
C PHE A 142 8.86 -30.17 -25.68
N LYS A 143 9.62 -30.37 -26.73
CA LYS A 143 10.37 -31.60 -26.98
C LYS A 143 11.26 -32.00 -25.81
N ASP A 144 11.89 -31.03 -25.16
CA ASP A 144 12.85 -31.19 -24.08
C ASP A 144 12.29 -30.88 -22.70
N ARG A 145 11.04 -30.39 -22.62
CA ARG A 145 10.40 -30.02 -21.36
C ARG A 145 8.89 -30.27 -21.44
N GLN A 146 8.41 -31.21 -20.64
CA GLN A 146 6.99 -31.47 -20.46
C GLN A 146 6.53 -30.87 -19.14
N PHE A 147 5.22 -30.74 -18.95
CA PHE A 147 4.66 -30.35 -17.66
C PHE A 147 5.06 -31.34 -16.57
N MET A 148 5.23 -30.85 -15.35
CA MET A 148 5.60 -31.67 -14.19
C MET A 148 4.47 -32.59 -13.74
N SER A 149 3.22 -32.17 -13.92
CA SER A 149 2.05 -33.02 -13.63
C SER A 149 1.87 -34.07 -14.69
N ASP A 150 1.56 -35.34 -14.27
CA ASP A 150 1.19 -36.43 -15.17
C ASP A 150 -0.18 -36.22 -15.84
N SER A 151 -0.99 -35.30 -15.33
CA SER A 151 -2.33 -34.95 -15.83
C SER A 151 -2.50 -33.44 -15.93
N PRO A 152 -1.72 -32.73 -16.77
CA PRO A 152 -1.65 -31.28 -16.75
C PRO A 152 -2.98 -30.58 -17.04
N MET A 153 -3.81 -31.15 -17.95
CA MET A 153 -5.12 -30.57 -18.24
C MET A 153 -6.04 -30.56 -17.01
N SER A 154 -6.11 -31.64 -16.26
CA SER A 154 -6.91 -31.70 -15.02
C SER A 154 -6.33 -30.80 -13.95
N PHE A 155 -5.01 -30.82 -13.75
CA PHE A 155 -4.29 -30.03 -12.77
C PHE A 155 -4.53 -28.53 -12.96
N TYR A 156 -4.38 -28.03 -14.19
CA TYR A 156 -4.60 -26.61 -14.48
C TYR A 156 -6.08 -26.25 -14.59
N SER A 157 -6.97 -27.17 -14.94
CA SER A 157 -8.41 -26.93 -14.85
C SER A 157 -8.84 -26.63 -13.41
N GLU A 158 -8.28 -27.36 -12.44
CA GLU A 158 -8.52 -27.10 -11.02
C GLU A 158 -7.95 -25.76 -10.60
N MET A 159 -6.69 -25.46 -10.95
CA MET A 159 -6.02 -24.19 -10.58
C MET A 159 -6.69 -22.96 -11.20
N PHE A 160 -7.26 -23.08 -12.40
CA PHE A 160 -7.91 -21.94 -13.07
C PHE A 160 -9.36 -21.76 -12.67
N SER A 161 -10.14 -22.83 -12.48
CA SER A 161 -11.60 -22.75 -12.44
C SER A 161 -12.29 -23.32 -11.20
N SER A 162 -11.57 -24.00 -10.29
CA SER A 162 -12.23 -24.56 -9.10
C SER A 162 -12.69 -23.44 -8.16
N GLU A 163 -13.93 -23.54 -7.70
CA GLU A 163 -14.44 -22.68 -6.64
C GLU A 163 -13.89 -23.09 -5.27
N ASN A 164 -13.49 -22.09 -4.46
CA ASN A 164 -12.95 -22.30 -3.12
C ASN A 164 -11.72 -23.23 -3.11
N PHE A 165 -10.85 -23.04 -4.10
CA PHE A 165 -9.62 -23.81 -4.23
C PHE A 165 -8.67 -23.51 -3.06
N THR A 166 -8.15 -24.53 -2.41
CA THR A 166 -7.36 -24.37 -1.19
C THR A 166 -5.89 -24.75 -1.34
N GLY A 167 -5.49 -25.22 -2.51
CA GLY A 167 -4.12 -25.64 -2.79
C GLY A 167 -4.02 -26.88 -3.67
N PHE A 168 -2.81 -27.33 -3.90
CA PHE A 168 -2.51 -28.47 -4.76
C PHE A 168 -1.29 -29.24 -4.28
N HIS A 169 -1.11 -30.45 -4.77
CA HIS A 169 0.15 -31.18 -4.64
C HIS A 169 1.13 -30.66 -5.69
N ASP A 170 2.21 -30.03 -5.27
CA ASP A 170 3.25 -29.52 -6.16
C ASP A 170 4.15 -30.68 -6.65
N PRO A 171 4.04 -31.09 -7.92
CA PRO A 171 4.79 -32.25 -8.43
C PRO A 171 6.29 -32.01 -8.57
N PHE A 172 6.76 -30.75 -8.55
CA PHE A 172 8.19 -30.44 -8.56
C PHE A 172 8.84 -30.63 -7.19
N THR A 173 8.18 -30.15 -6.14
CA THR A 173 8.70 -30.21 -4.77
C THR A 173 8.23 -31.45 -4.00
N ASP A 174 7.30 -32.22 -4.56
CA ASP A 174 6.63 -33.36 -3.92
C ASP A 174 6.01 -32.98 -2.56
N ARG A 175 5.26 -31.86 -2.54
CA ARG A 175 4.64 -31.31 -1.31
C ARG A 175 3.24 -30.75 -1.60
N ASP A 176 2.37 -30.93 -0.61
CA ASP A 176 1.10 -30.22 -0.62
C ASP A 176 1.33 -28.73 -0.25
N VAL A 177 0.74 -27.85 -1.03
CA VAL A 177 0.83 -26.41 -0.85
C VAL A 177 -0.56 -25.81 -0.74
N THR A 178 -0.67 -24.72 0.01
CA THR A 178 -1.93 -24.01 0.22
C THR A 178 -1.99 -22.74 -0.62
N CYS A 179 -3.18 -22.41 -1.10
CA CYS A 179 -3.49 -21.19 -1.85
C CYS A 179 -4.79 -20.59 -1.30
N PRO A 180 -5.01 -19.28 -1.39
CA PRO A 180 -6.28 -18.65 -1.01
C PRO A 180 -7.43 -19.00 -1.95
N GLY A 181 -7.12 -19.40 -3.19
CA GLY A 181 -8.09 -19.72 -4.22
C GLY A 181 -7.46 -20.03 -5.58
N SER A 182 -8.30 -20.30 -6.55
CA SER A 182 -7.98 -20.44 -7.98
C SER A 182 -7.94 -19.06 -8.68
N VAL A 183 -7.66 -19.06 -10.01
CA VAL A 183 -7.82 -17.85 -10.84
C VAL A 183 -9.27 -17.34 -10.79
N HIS A 184 -10.24 -18.23 -10.89
CA HIS A 184 -11.66 -17.92 -10.74
C HIS A 184 -11.95 -17.25 -9.38
N ASP A 185 -11.46 -17.84 -8.29
CA ASP A 185 -11.64 -17.32 -6.93
C ASP A 185 -11.00 -15.94 -6.78
N TYR A 186 -9.79 -15.73 -7.33
CA TYR A 186 -9.12 -14.44 -7.28
C TYR A 186 -9.98 -13.34 -7.89
N PHE A 187 -10.43 -13.50 -9.12
CA PHE A 187 -11.24 -12.49 -9.79
C PHE A 187 -12.62 -12.31 -9.17
N ARG A 188 -13.25 -13.40 -8.70
CA ARG A 188 -14.48 -13.32 -7.91
C ARG A 188 -14.30 -12.45 -6.68
N ASP A 189 -13.26 -12.68 -5.91
CA ASP A 189 -13.01 -11.97 -4.65
C ASP A 189 -12.59 -10.52 -4.91
N GLN A 190 -11.70 -10.27 -5.88
CA GLN A 190 -11.28 -8.92 -6.24
C GLN A 190 -12.44 -8.05 -6.75
N SER A 191 -13.39 -8.65 -7.47
CA SER A 191 -14.57 -7.98 -8.01
C SER A 191 -15.78 -7.98 -7.07
N ASN A 192 -15.69 -8.64 -5.91
CA ASN A 192 -16.83 -8.94 -5.03
C ASN A 192 -17.97 -9.64 -5.78
N GLY A 193 -17.64 -10.63 -6.60
CA GLY A 193 -18.58 -11.46 -7.33
C GLY A 193 -19.15 -10.86 -8.61
N VAL A 194 -18.68 -9.68 -9.05
CA VAL A 194 -19.09 -9.09 -10.34
C VAL A 194 -18.47 -9.85 -11.51
N PHE A 195 -17.23 -10.32 -11.35
CA PHE A 195 -16.51 -11.08 -12.35
C PHE A 195 -16.08 -12.44 -11.79
N GLN A 196 -16.64 -13.50 -12.33
CA GLN A 196 -16.44 -14.89 -11.91
C GLN A 196 -16.11 -15.75 -13.13
N PRO A 197 -14.90 -15.58 -13.73
CA PRO A 197 -14.58 -16.18 -15.01
C PRO A 197 -14.36 -17.69 -14.89
N PRO A 198 -15.16 -18.55 -15.55
CA PRO A 198 -14.77 -19.92 -15.78
C PRO A 198 -13.73 -19.99 -16.90
N PHE A 199 -12.81 -20.95 -16.80
CA PHE A 199 -11.80 -21.22 -17.82
C PHE A 199 -11.89 -22.65 -18.30
N ASP A 200 -11.83 -22.83 -19.63
CA ASP A 200 -11.67 -24.15 -20.23
C ASP A 200 -10.19 -24.35 -20.57
N VAL A 201 -9.63 -25.49 -20.17
CA VAL A 201 -8.22 -25.84 -20.36
C VAL A 201 -8.10 -26.97 -21.37
N TYR A 202 -7.26 -26.78 -22.37
CA TYR A 202 -7.03 -27.78 -23.44
C TYR A 202 -5.52 -28.03 -23.63
N GLY A 203 -5.19 -29.20 -24.15
CA GLY A 203 -3.82 -29.66 -24.41
C GLY A 203 -3.30 -30.64 -23.34
N PRO A 204 -1.97 -30.77 -23.15
CA PRO A 204 -0.91 -29.95 -23.77
C PRO A 204 -0.67 -30.30 -25.25
N TYR A 205 -0.50 -29.25 -26.06
CA TYR A 205 -0.08 -29.39 -27.45
C TYR A 205 1.43 -29.26 -27.54
N ARG A 206 2.04 -30.13 -28.40
CA ARG A 206 3.49 -30.08 -28.62
C ARG A 206 3.88 -28.79 -29.36
N ALA A 207 4.79 -27.98 -28.78
CA ALA A 207 5.30 -26.78 -29.42
C ALA A 207 5.95 -27.05 -30.76
N LYS A 208 5.44 -26.44 -31.83
CA LYS A 208 5.90 -26.61 -33.20
C LYS A 208 6.15 -25.27 -33.90
N TYR A 209 7.17 -25.24 -34.77
CA TYR A 209 7.48 -24.13 -35.63
C TYR A 209 7.79 -24.61 -37.07
N GLY A 210 7.79 -23.70 -38.03
CA GLY A 210 8.03 -23.98 -39.42
C GLY A 210 6.83 -23.68 -40.31
N SER A 211 6.90 -24.14 -41.58
CA SER A 211 5.78 -24.00 -42.52
C SER A 211 4.73 -25.11 -42.33
N PRO A 212 3.48 -24.90 -42.73
CA PRO A 212 2.42 -25.89 -42.56
C PRO A 212 2.74 -27.31 -43.07
N ASN A 213 3.59 -27.39 -44.09
CA ASN A 213 3.98 -28.68 -44.69
C ASN A 213 5.29 -29.24 -44.15
N ASN A 214 5.96 -28.51 -43.20
CA ASN A 214 7.25 -28.90 -42.64
C ASN A 214 7.42 -28.30 -41.23
N LEU A 215 6.70 -28.91 -40.28
CA LEU A 215 6.72 -28.52 -38.89
C LEU A 215 7.82 -29.27 -38.11
N TYR A 216 8.52 -28.55 -37.27
CA TYR A 216 9.53 -29.07 -36.34
C TYR A 216 9.09 -28.84 -34.92
N GLU A 217 9.37 -29.81 -34.04
CA GLU A 217 9.14 -29.63 -32.59
C GLU A 217 10.15 -28.61 -32.01
N ALA A 218 9.64 -27.67 -31.28
CA ALA A 218 10.45 -26.65 -30.60
C ALA A 218 11.06 -27.15 -29.28
N ARG A 219 12.18 -26.57 -28.88
CA ARG A 219 12.73 -26.65 -27.53
C ARG A 219 12.23 -25.51 -26.68
N SER A 220 12.21 -25.72 -25.37
CA SER A 220 11.82 -24.69 -24.39
C SER A 220 12.68 -23.41 -24.52
N THR A 221 13.98 -23.54 -24.79
CA THR A 221 14.92 -22.42 -25.02
C THR A 221 14.74 -21.68 -26.37
N GLN A 222 13.75 -22.05 -27.16
CA GLN A 222 13.40 -21.36 -28.40
C GLN A 222 12.07 -20.60 -28.27
N CYS A 223 11.38 -20.71 -27.13
CA CYS A 223 10.04 -20.22 -26.97
C CYS A 223 9.97 -18.70 -27.14
N GLN A 224 10.86 -17.93 -26.51
CA GLN A 224 10.83 -16.47 -26.58
C GLN A 224 10.87 -15.95 -28.04
N SER A 225 11.74 -16.50 -28.84
CA SER A 225 11.91 -16.04 -30.24
C SER A 225 10.84 -16.56 -31.20
N LEU A 226 10.15 -17.63 -30.84
CA LEU A 226 9.17 -18.35 -31.68
C LEU A 226 7.75 -18.34 -31.12
N SER A 227 7.47 -17.60 -30.05
CA SER A 227 6.21 -17.63 -29.30
C SER A 227 4.99 -17.48 -30.21
N SER A 228 4.95 -16.45 -31.06
CA SER A 228 3.84 -16.22 -31.97
C SER A 228 3.56 -17.38 -32.92
N VAL A 229 4.62 -18.03 -33.43
CA VAL A 229 4.47 -19.21 -34.33
C VAL A 229 4.03 -20.45 -33.55
N ILE A 230 4.61 -20.66 -32.37
CA ILE A 230 4.27 -21.78 -31.48
C ILE A 230 2.81 -21.69 -31.06
N PHE A 231 2.38 -20.53 -30.58
CA PHE A 231 1.01 -20.27 -30.11
C PHE A 231 -0.01 -20.47 -31.26
N THR A 232 0.31 -19.94 -32.43
CA THR A 232 -0.51 -20.14 -33.62
C THR A 232 -0.66 -21.60 -34.01
N ASN A 233 0.42 -22.39 -33.95
CA ASN A 233 0.33 -23.81 -34.32
C ASN A 233 -0.41 -24.61 -33.23
N ALA A 234 -0.29 -24.26 -31.96
CA ALA A 234 -1.08 -24.86 -30.90
C ALA A 234 -2.59 -24.60 -31.09
N LEU A 235 -2.98 -23.37 -31.45
CA LEU A 235 -4.37 -23.03 -31.76
C LEU A 235 -4.92 -23.85 -32.96
N LYS A 236 -4.12 -24.06 -34.01
CA LYS A 236 -4.52 -24.90 -35.14
C LYS A 236 -4.72 -26.38 -34.77
N GLU A 237 -3.96 -26.88 -33.82
CA GLU A 237 -4.17 -28.22 -33.28
C GLU A 237 -5.41 -28.28 -32.39
N ALA A 238 -5.62 -27.23 -31.58
CA ALA A 238 -6.79 -27.11 -30.72
C ALA A 238 -8.12 -27.00 -31.48
N ASP A 239 -8.11 -26.47 -32.70
CA ASP A 239 -9.29 -26.29 -33.56
C ASP A 239 -10.07 -27.59 -33.86
N ALA A 240 -9.43 -28.72 -33.65
CA ALA A 240 -10.09 -30.01 -33.79
C ALA A 240 -11.05 -30.38 -32.65
N GLU A 241 -10.91 -29.73 -31.48
CA GLU A 241 -11.65 -30.04 -30.26
C GLU A 241 -12.24 -28.84 -29.54
N VAL A 242 -11.75 -27.63 -29.84
CA VAL A 242 -12.20 -26.37 -29.24
C VAL A 242 -13.25 -25.72 -30.11
N ASP A 243 -14.42 -25.46 -29.57
CA ASP A 243 -15.43 -24.59 -30.17
C ASP A 243 -15.13 -23.12 -29.77
N PHE A 244 -14.44 -22.40 -30.65
CA PHE A 244 -13.99 -21.04 -30.42
C PHE A 244 -15.14 -20.03 -30.32
N THR A 245 -16.35 -20.39 -30.81
CA THR A 245 -17.50 -19.46 -30.66
C THR A 245 -17.90 -19.19 -29.22
N LYS A 246 -17.51 -20.06 -28.28
CA LYS A 246 -17.81 -19.93 -26.84
C LYS A 246 -17.04 -18.82 -26.14
N TYR A 247 -16.00 -18.27 -26.76
CA TYR A 247 -15.06 -17.32 -26.16
C TYR A 247 -15.18 -15.90 -26.75
N ASP A 248 -16.14 -15.67 -27.62
CA ASP A 248 -16.60 -14.36 -28.07
C ASP A 248 -17.82 -13.97 -27.21
N ASN A 249 -17.54 -13.52 -25.98
CA ASN A 249 -18.56 -13.37 -24.95
C ASN A 249 -19.48 -12.15 -25.20
N ASN A 250 -18.99 -11.15 -25.91
CA ASN A 250 -19.72 -9.93 -26.25
C ASN A 250 -20.32 -9.96 -27.68
N ASN A 251 -20.08 -11.03 -28.45
CA ASN A 251 -20.51 -11.24 -29.82
C ASN A 251 -20.02 -10.16 -30.82
N ASP A 252 -18.81 -9.65 -30.63
CA ASP A 252 -18.19 -8.67 -31.54
C ASP A 252 -17.39 -9.33 -32.69
N GLY A 253 -17.34 -10.66 -32.73
CA GLY A 253 -16.62 -11.45 -33.73
C GLY A 253 -15.19 -11.76 -33.34
N LYS A 254 -14.77 -11.40 -32.12
CA LYS A 254 -13.43 -11.66 -31.58
C LYS A 254 -13.51 -12.52 -30.34
N ILE A 255 -12.49 -13.32 -30.13
CA ILE A 255 -12.27 -14.04 -28.89
C ILE A 255 -11.69 -13.04 -27.89
N ASP A 256 -12.34 -12.88 -26.74
CA ASP A 256 -11.98 -11.86 -25.76
C ASP A 256 -10.59 -12.10 -25.15
N MET A 257 -10.20 -13.39 -24.95
CA MET A 257 -8.88 -13.74 -24.42
C MET A 257 -8.54 -15.20 -24.66
N VAL A 258 -7.28 -15.47 -25.04
CA VAL A 258 -6.65 -16.79 -24.96
C VAL A 258 -5.46 -16.69 -24.01
N TYR A 259 -5.36 -17.62 -23.08
CA TYR A 259 -4.21 -17.76 -22.19
C TYR A 259 -3.33 -18.93 -22.60
N PHE A 260 -2.05 -18.67 -22.86
CA PHE A 260 -1.06 -19.71 -23.16
C PHE A 260 -0.22 -20.02 -21.93
N LEU A 261 -0.31 -21.23 -21.41
CA LEU A 261 0.56 -21.72 -20.36
C LEU A 261 1.56 -22.71 -20.94
N VAL A 262 2.85 -22.38 -20.83
CA VAL A 262 3.91 -23.23 -21.35
C VAL A 262 4.65 -23.98 -20.26
N SER A 263 5.07 -25.23 -20.53
CA SER A 263 5.82 -26.02 -19.57
C SER A 263 7.23 -25.47 -19.32
N GLY A 264 7.72 -25.61 -18.10
CA GLY A 264 9.10 -25.29 -17.71
C GLY A 264 9.30 -23.88 -17.19
N TYR A 265 10.53 -23.38 -17.33
CA TYR A 265 11.02 -22.16 -16.69
C TYR A 265 10.71 -20.89 -17.47
N SER A 266 10.66 -19.77 -16.74
CA SER A 266 10.58 -18.42 -17.29
C SER A 266 11.98 -17.79 -17.45
N SER A 267 12.16 -16.95 -18.47
CA SER A 267 13.35 -16.10 -18.60
C SER A 267 13.32 -14.87 -17.70
N SER A 268 12.20 -14.57 -17.01
CA SER A 268 12.08 -13.46 -16.06
C SER A 268 12.82 -13.68 -14.74
N TYR A 269 13.42 -14.87 -14.52
CA TYR A 269 14.22 -15.16 -13.33
C TYR A 269 15.71 -15.07 -13.63
N SER A 270 16.46 -14.43 -12.72
CA SER A 270 17.92 -14.33 -12.82
C SER A 270 18.57 -15.70 -12.98
N GLY A 271 19.52 -15.82 -13.93
CA GLY A 271 20.26 -17.04 -14.19
C GLY A 271 19.54 -18.07 -15.07
N ASN A 272 18.31 -17.84 -15.48
CA ASN A 272 17.61 -18.68 -16.46
C ASN A 272 18.02 -18.35 -17.90
N ASN A 273 17.74 -19.29 -18.81
CA ASN A 273 18.04 -19.13 -20.23
C ASN A 273 17.12 -18.07 -20.85
N ALA A 274 17.69 -17.05 -21.48
CA ALA A 274 16.94 -15.99 -22.16
C ALA A 274 16.04 -16.47 -23.32
N GLY A 275 16.19 -17.70 -23.77
CA GLY A 275 15.32 -18.32 -24.78
C GLY A 275 14.04 -18.94 -24.24
N TYR A 276 13.90 -19.06 -22.90
CA TYR A 276 12.62 -19.40 -22.28
C TYR A 276 11.61 -18.28 -22.47
N LEU A 277 10.33 -18.59 -22.36
CA LEU A 277 9.30 -17.57 -22.45
C LEU A 277 9.44 -16.56 -21.30
N TRP A 278 9.39 -15.29 -21.62
CA TRP A 278 9.08 -14.25 -20.67
C TRP A 278 7.56 -14.07 -20.61
N PRO A 279 6.91 -14.16 -19.45
CA PRO A 279 5.48 -13.93 -19.33
C PRO A 279 5.09 -12.57 -19.89
N HIS A 280 4.00 -12.52 -20.65
CA HIS A 280 3.54 -11.27 -21.25
C HIS A 280 2.11 -11.37 -21.79
N ALA A 281 1.44 -10.23 -21.85
CA ALA A 281 0.20 -10.04 -22.60
C ALA A 281 0.48 -9.33 -23.93
N SER A 282 -0.12 -9.82 -25.03
CA SER A 282 0.14 -9.32 -26.36
C SER A 282 -0.98 -9.62 -27.33
N ASN A 283 -0.71 -9.37 -28.60
CA ASN A 283 -1.60 -9.68 -29.71
C ASN A 283 -0.90 -10.62 -30.69
N LEU A 284 -1.67 -11.47 -31.34
CA LEU A 284 -1.22 -12.25 -32.49
C LEU A 284 -1.17 -11.36 -33.73
N SER A 285 -0.32 -10.32 -33.71
CA SER A 285 -0.25 -9.30 -34.75
C SER A 285 0.25 -9.83 -36.10
N GLY A 286 -0.38 -9.38 -37.19
CA GLY A 286 0.07 -9.62 -38.58
C GLY A 286 -0.62 -10.77 -39.29
N THR A 287 -1.37 -11.60 -38.61
CA THR A 287 -2.13 -12.69 -39.20
C THR A 287 -3.53 -12.72 -38.61
N TYR A 288 -4.52 -12.50 -39.44
CA TYR A 288 -5.92 -12.71 -39.08
C TYR A 288 -6.16 -14.23 -38.95
N TYR A 289 -6.09 -14.75 -37.75
CA TYR A 289 -6.50 -16.13 -37.50
C TYR A 289 -7.97 -16.11 -37.11
N ALA A 290 -8.76 -16.74 -37.94
CA ALA A 290 -10.15 -17.00 -37.64
C ALA A 290 -10.33 -18.52 -37.41
N PHE A 291 -10.91 -18.83 -36.26
CA PHE A 291 -11.34 -20.18 -35.88
C PHE A 291 -12.84 -20.11 -35.64
N ASP A 292 -13.61 -21.00 -36.23
CA ASP A 292 -15.08 -20.96 -36.19
C ASP A 292 -15.71 -19.62 -36.58
N GLY A 293 -15.02 -18.84 -37.43
CA GLY A 293 -15.45 -17.51 -37.85
C GLY A 293 -15.16 -16.39 -36.82
N LYS A 294 -14.45 -16.68 -35.74
CA LYS A 294 -14.02 -15.72 -34.72
C LYS A 294 -12.52 -15.42 -34.84
N PHE A 295 -12.15 -14.16 -34.60
CA PHE A 295 -10.75 -13.71 -34.69
C PHE A 295 -10.09 -13.75 -33.32
N ILE A 296 -8.88 -14.32 -33.23
CA ILE A 296 -8.03 -14.19 -32.04
C ILE A 296 -7.16 -12.96 -32.21
N ASP A 297 -7.31 -12.02 -31.32
CA ASP A 297 -6.53 -10.77 -31.31
C ASP A 297 -5.62 -10.72 -30.10
N ARG A 298 -6.14 -10.90 -28.89
CA ARG A 298 -5.41 -10.77 -27.63
C ARG A 298 -5.07 -12.11 -27.04
N TYR A 299 -3.91 -12.15 -26.37
CA TYR A 299 -3.54 -13.26 -25.53
C TYR A 299 -2.72 -12.79 -24.33
N ALA A 300 -2.70 -13.62 -23.30
CA ALA A 300 -1.74 -13.54 -22.21
C ALA A 300 -0.97 -14.87 -22.13
N SER A 301 0.20 -14.87 -21.54
CA SER A 301 1.02 -16.08 -21.45
C SER A 301 1.91 -16.11 -20.21
N SER A 302 2.13 -17.31 -19.68
CA SER A 302 3.07 -17.55 -18.58
C SER A 302 3.72 -18.93 -18.70
N THR A 303 4.58 -19.24 -17.73
CA THR A 303 5.30 -20.51 -17.63
C THR A 303 4.83 -21.30 -16.41
N GLU A 304 5.13 -22.60 -16.40
CA GLU A 304 4.77 -23.51 -15.33
C GLU A 304 5.55 -23.31 -14.04
N LEU A 305 6.85 -22.97 -14.16
CA LEU A 305 7.78 -23.03 -13.04
C LEU A 305 8.27 -21.66 -12.58
N TYR A 306 8.08 -21.41 -11.30
CA TYR A 306 8.71 -20.33 -10.56
C TYR A 306 10.16 -20.68 -10.20
N GLY A 307 11.08 -19.71 -10.28
CA GLY A 307 12.43 -19.84 -9.79
C GLY A 307 13.49 -20.10 -10.87
N ALA A 308 14.75 -20.25 -10.42
CA ALA A 308 15.90 -20.36 -11.30
C ALA A 308 16.33 -21.83 -11.50
N GLU A 309 16.48 -22.24 -12.75
CA GLU A 309 16.92 -23.61 -13.10
C GLU A 309 18.27 -23.97 -12.46
N ALA A 310 19.18 -22.99 -12.32
CA ALA A 310 20.48 -23.18 -11.67
C ALA A 310 20.38 -23.46 -10.16
N TYR A 311 19.22 -23.22 -9.55
CA TYR A 311 18.97 -23.39 -8.12
C TYR A 311 17.68 -24.18 -7.87
N PRO A 312 17.68 -25.49 -8.07
CA PRO A 312 16.48 -26.30 -7.96
C PRO A 312 15.76 -26.22 -6.60
N SER A 313 16.46 -25.85 -5.54
CA SER A 313 15.85 -25.64 -4.21
C SER A 313 14.93 -24.42 -4.13
N THR A 314 15.00 -23.52 -5.11
CA THR A 314 14.13 -22.34 -5.22
C THR A 314 12.99 -22.52 -6.21
N VAL A 315 12.93 -23.67 -6.88
CA VAL A 315 11.96 -23.96 -7.93
C VAL A 315 10.74 -24.66 -7.35
N ALA A 316 9.59 -24.27 -7.86
CA ALA A 316 8.29 -24.85 -7.53
C ALA A 316 7.35 -24.69 -8.72
N VAL A 317 6.22 -25.41 -8.73
CA VAL A 317 5.13 -25.05 -9.64
C VAL A 317 4.60 -23.67 -9.22
N GLU A 318 4.54 -22.78 -10.19
CA GLU A 318 4.06 -21.43 -9.98
C GLU A 318 2.57 -21.40 -9.66
N GLY A 319 2.17 -20.50 -8.76
CA GLY A 319 0.77 -20.25 -8.47
C GLY A 319 0.10 -19.42 -9.56
N ILE A 320 -0.89 -18.65 -9.18
CA ILE A 320 -1.70 -17.87 -10.12
C ILE A 320 -1.25 -16.40 -10.26
N GLY A 321 -0.17 -15.99 -9.59
CA GLY A 321 0.22 -14.57 -9.52
C GLY A 321 0.52 -13.97 -10.89
N THR A 322 1.37 -14.64 -11.68
CA THR A 322 1.65 -14.22 -13.05
C THR A 322 0.40 -14.29 -13.94
N VAL A 323 -0.47 -15.30 -13.75
CA VAL A 323 -1.74 -15.38 -14.47
C VAL A 323 -2.62 -14.19 -14.14
N ALA A 324 -2.74 -13.81 -12.87
CA ALA A 324 -3.52 -12.65 -12.43
C ALA A 324 -2.97 -11.34 -13.01
N HIS A 325 -1.66 -11.15 -13.02
CA HIS A 325 -0.99 -9.98 -13.60
C HIS A 325 -1.27 -9.89 -15.12
N GLU A 326 -0.90 -10.91 -15.88
CA GLU A 326 -1.01 -10.90 -17.34
C GLU A 326 -2.47 -10.82 -17.82
N PHE A 327 -3.38 -11.48 -17.13
CA PHE A 327 -4.80 -11.37 -17.45
C PHE A 327 -5.36 -9.99 -17.14
N SER A 328 -4.86 -9.31 -16.11
CA SER A 328 -5.25 -7.93 -15.78
C SER A 328 -4.94 -6.96 -16.92
N HIS A 329 -3.89 -7.21 -17.67
CA HIS A 329 -3.59 -6.44 -18.88
C HIS A 329 -4.66 -6.63 -19.97
N VAL A 330 -5.21 -7.83 -20.10
CA VAL A 330 -6.35 -8.08 -21.01
C VAL A 330 -7.58 -7.30 -20.54
N LEU A 331 -7.77 -7.15 -19.22
CA LEU A 331 -8.82 -6.31 -18.64
C LEU A 331 -8.51 -4.81 -18.71
N GLY A 332 -7.34 -4.41 -19.20
CA GLY A 332 -7.00 -3.03 -19.48
C GLY A 332 -6.19 -2.31 -18.41
N LEU A 333 -5.70 -3.00 -17.41
CA LEU A 333 -4.83 -2.39 -16.40
C LEU A 333 -3.39 -2.26 -16.94
N PRO A 334 -2.71 -1.15 -16.67
CA PRO A 334 -1.29 -0.95 -17.00
C PRO A 334 -0.38 -1.55 -15.93
N ASP A 335 0.93 -1.59 -16.21
CA ASP A 335 1.94 -1.77 -15.19
C ASP A 335 2.07 -0.53 -14.31
N PHE A 336 2.23 -0.73 -13.00
CA PHE A 336 2.52 0.34 -12.06
C PHE A 336 3.98 0.36 -11.59
N TYR A 337 4.82 -0.57 -12.05
CA TYR A 337 6.26 -0.48 -11.86
C TYR A 337 6.92 0.44 -12.90
N ASP A 338 8.19 0.76 -12.68
CA ASP A 338 8.99 1.56 -13.61
C ASP A 338 9.33 0.72 -14.85
N THR A 339 8.73 1.04 -15.99
CA THR A 339 8.89 0.30 -17.24
C THR A 339 10.03 0.81 -18.13
N ASP A 340 10.84 1.80 -17.69
CA ASP A 340 11.99 2.27 -18.48
C ASP A 340 13.35 2.19 -17.74
N TYR A 341 13.32 1.71 -16.50
CA TYR A 341 14.49 1.28 -15.75
C TYR A 341 15.65 2.30 -15.70
N GLU A 342 15.50 3.37 -14.94
CA GLU A 342 16.54 4.38 -14.71
C GLU A 342 16.74 5.41 -15.83
N LYS A 343 15.99 5.35 -16.92
CA LYS A 343 16.26 6.23 -18.07
C LYS A 343 15.69 7.64 -17.92
N SER A 344 14.52 7.78 -17.33
CA SER A 344 13.81 9.06 -17.18
C SER A 344 14.10 9.77 -15.86
N GLY A 345 15.36 9.78 -15.43
CA GLY A 345 15.77 10.48 -14.21
C GLY A 345 16.18 9.56 -13.06
N GLY A 346 16.21 8.26 -13.26
CA GLY A 346 16.54 7.24 -12.28
C GLY A 346 15.34 6.39 -11.90
N GLN A 347 15.59 5.39 -11.06
CA GLN A 347 14.55 4.43 -10.65
C GLN A 347 13.43 5.12 -9.89
N SER A 348 12.23 4.90 -10.34
CA SER A 348 11.02 5.42 -9.75
C SER A 348 10.53 4.55 -8.58
N HIS A 349 9.61 5.11 -7.79
CA HIS A 349 9.05 4.45 -6.61
C HIS A 349 7.67 3.91 -6.92
N ASP A 350 7.64 2.67 -7.36
CA ASP A 350 6.43 1.95 -7.67
C ASP A 350 5.72 1.39 -6.40
N PRO A 351 4.47 0.92 -6.49
CA PRO A 351 3.77 0.29 -5.38
C PRO A 351 4.45 -0.98 -4.84
N GLY A 352 5.34 -1.59 -5.61
CA GLY A 352 6.06 -2.80 -5.22
C GLY A 352 5.11 -3.94 -4.88
N GLY A 353 5.32 -4.57 -3.72
CA GLY A 353 4.50 -5.70 -3.28
C GLY A 353 3.07 -5.37 -2.85
N TRP A 354 2.64 -4.11 -2.90
CA TRP A 354 1.28 -3.73 -2.57
C TRP A 354 0.27 -4.01 -3.69
N ASP A 355 0.75 -4.24 -4.91
CA ASP A 355 -0.08 -4.27 -6.11
C ASP A 355 0.33 -5.42 -7.02
N VAL A 356 -0.65 -6.20 -7.49
CA VAL A 356 -0.43 -7.29 -8.47
C VAL A 356 0.12 -6.75 -9.79
N MET A 357 -0.22 -5.51 -10.19
CA MET A 357 0.31 -4.86 -11.39
C MET A 357 1.70 -4.25 -11.20
N ALA A 358 2.34 -4.53 -10.07
CA ALA A 358 3.74 -4.27 -9.79
C ALA A 358 4.42 -5.58 -9.36
N ALA A 359 4.96 -5.68 -8.13
CA ALA A 359 5.64 -6.90 -7.67
C ALA A 359 4.77 -7.78 -6.76
N GLY A 360 3.50 -7.45 -6.57
CA GLY A 360 2.59 -8.17 -5.67
C GLY A 360 2.15 -9.54 -6.19
N GLY A 361 2.44 -9.88 -7.46
CA GLY A 361 2.17 -11.20 -8.02
C GLY A 361 3.07 -12.31 -7.46
N ASP A 362 4.26 -11.97 -6.99
CA ASP A 362 5.34 -12.92 -6.67
C ASP A 362 5.22 -13.63 -5.31
N TYR A 363 4.31 -13.21 -4.44
CA TYR A 363 4.25 -13.73 -3.08
C TYR A 363 4.01 -15.24 -3.02
N ASN A 364 4.82 -15.91 -2.17
CA ASN A 364 4.74 -17.35 -1.94
C ASN A 364 4.75 -18.17 -3.24
N TYR A 365 5.72 -17.93 -4.13
CA TYR A 365 5.81 -18.58 -5.45
C TYR A 365 4.62 -18.28 -6.37
N GLY A 366 4.09 -17.07 -6.33
CA GLY A 366 2.88 -16.69 -7.07
C GLY A 366 1.57 -17.26 -6.53
N ARG A 367 1.57 -17.90 -5.36
CA ARG A 367 0.39 -18.57 -4.77
C ARG A 367 -0.53 -17.62 -4.02
N HIS A 368 0.00 -16.46 -3.61
CA HIS A 368 -0.72 -15.43 -2.84
C HIS A 368 -0.54 -14.06 -3.49
N PRO A 369 -1.01 -13.85 -4.73
CA PRO A 369 -0.91 -12.52 -5.33
C PRO A 369 -1.65 -11.49 -4.48
N ALA A 370 -1.07 -10.29 -4.38
CA ALA A 370 -1.74 -9.16 -3.76
C ALA A 370 -3.05 -8.80 -4.47
N GLY A 371 -4.01 -8.28 -3.74
CA GLY A 371 -5.26 -7.81 -4.32
C GLY A 371 -5.07 -6.48 -5.07
N TYR A 372 -6.06 -6.15 -5.91
CA TYR A 372 -6.13 -4.85 -6.57
C TYR A 372 -6.34 -3.72 -5.57
N THR A 373 -5.75 -2.58 -5.89
CA THR A 373 -6.02 -1.32 -5.21
C THR A 373 -7.46 -0.85 -5.41
N TYR A 374 -7.92 0.06 -4.57
CA TYR A 374 -9.24 0.68 -4.76
C TYR A 374 -9.36 1.43 -6.08
N PHE A 375 -8.26 2.03 -6.55
CA PHE A 375 -8.21 2.67 -7.87
C PHE A 375 -8.55 1.69 -9.00
N GLU A 376 -7.88 0.54 -9.04
CA GLU A 376 -8.09 -0.48 -10.07
C GLU A 376 -9.50 -1.04 -10.04
N ARG A 377 -10.03 -1.30 -8.85
CA ARG A 377 -11.43 -1.75 -8.67
C ARG A 377 -12.42 -0.71 -9.19
N CYS A 378 -12.15 0.58 -9.00
CA CYS A 378 -12.96 1.66 -9.56
C CYS A 378 -12.82 1.73 -11.08
N ALA A 379 -11.60 1.58 -11.61
CA ALA A 379 -11.32 1.61 -13.05
C ALA A 379 -12.03 0.46 -13.79
N LEU A 380 -12.06 -0.73 -13.19
CA LEU A 380 -12.78 -1.90 -13.72
C LEU A 380 -14.30 -1.87 -13.44
N GLY A 381 -14.80 -0.83 -12.74
CA GLY A 381 -16.22 -0.74 -12.38
C GLY A 381 -16.65 -1.69 -11.26
N TRP A 382 -15.72 -2.29 -10.54
CA TRP A 382 -15.98 -3.23 -9.44
C TRP A 382 -16.20 -2.55 -8.09
N ALA A 383 -15.78 -1.30 -7.95
CA ALA A 383 -16.04 -0.46 -6.78
C ALA A 383 -16.79 0.83 -7.14
N PRO A 384 -17.57 1.41 -6.20
CA PRO A 384 -18.49 2.51 -6.50
C PRO A 384 -17.85 3.90 -6.68
N GLY A 385 -16.57 4.09 -6.40
CA GLY A 385 -15.88 5.38 -6.52
C GLY A 385 -16.45 6.45 -5.58
N ARG A 386 -16.55 6.18 -4.28
CA ARG A 386 -17.10 7.10 -3.27
C ARG A 386 -16.21 8.33 -3.10
N THR A 387 -16.76 9.52 -3.20
CA THR A 387 -16.02 10.77 -3.05
C THR A 387 -16.13 11.32 -1.64
N LEU A 388 -15.00 11.73 -1.05
CA LEU A 388 -14.93 12.53 0.17
C LEU A 388 -15.11 14.01 -0.20
N ASP A 389 -16.20 14.62 0.21
CA ASP A 389 -16.57 16.01 -0.09
C ASP A 389 -17.10 16.81 1.10
N LYS A 390 -17.17 16.19 2.27
CA LYS A 390 -17.69 16.77 3.51
C LYS A 390 -16.80 16.44 4.69
N GLU A 391 -16.68 17.39 5.61
CA GLU A 391 -16.09 17.16 6.92
C GLU A 391 -16.87 16.11 7.70
N GLY A 392 -16.18 15.32 8.50
CA GLY A 392 -16.77 14.27 9.34
C GLY A 392 -15.85 13.13 9.63
N SER A 393 -16.32 12.21 10.43
CA SER A 393 -15.64 10.96 10.76
C SER A 393 -16.04 9.87 9.76
N TYR A 394 -15.05 9.09 9.34
CA TYR A 394 -15.18 8.04 8.32
C TYR A 394 -14.53 6.76 8.81
N THR A 395 -15.05 5.65 8.33
CA THR A 395 -14.47 4.33 8.57
C THR A 395 -14.23 3.59 7.26
N LEU A 396 -13.27 2.66 7.24
CA LEU A 396 -12.94 1.80 6.12
C LEU A 396 -12.72 0.37 6.61
N ASN A 397 -13.55 -0.55 6.14
CA ASN A 397 -13.28 -1.98 6.24
C ASN A 397 -12.18 -2.39 5.24
N PRO A 398 -11.52 -3.54 5.45
CA PRO A 398 -10.50 -4.03 4.53
C PRO A 398 -11.00 -4.14 3.09
N VAL A 399 -10.25 -3.60 2.12
CA VAL A 399 -10.64 -3.55 0.71
C VAL A 399 -10.80 -4.93 0.07
N ASN A 400 -10.07 -5.93 0.57
CA ASN A 400 -10.12 -7.31 0.07
C ASN A 400 -11.37 -8.09 0.50
N THR A 401 -12.12 -7.60 1.51
CA THR A 401 -13.38 -8.20 1.98
C THR A 401 -14.58 -7.28 1.78
N SER A 402 -14.34 -6.04 1.33
CA SER A 402 -15.37 -5.03 1.11
C SER A 402 -15.17 -4.35 -0.24
N ARG A 403 -16.04 -3.43 -0.60
CA ARG A 403 -15.84 -2.52 -1.76
C ARG A 403 -15.53 -1.10 -1.28
N GLU A 404 -15.01 -1.00 -0.07
CA GLU A 404 -14.84 0.28 0.59
C GLU A 404 -13.52 0.92 0.21
N GLY A 405 -13.62 2.18 -0.02
CA GLY A 405 -12.55 3.09 -0.31
C GLY A 405 -13.13 4.45 -0.63
N TYR A 406 -12.27 5.45 -0.69
CA TYR A 406 -12.68 6.80 -0.98
C TYR A 406 -11.80 7.45 -2.05
N ILE A 407 -12.37 8.44 -2.72
CA ILE A 407 -11.68 9.33 -3.63
C ILE A 407 -11.72 10.73 -3.03
N LEU A 408 -10.58 11.29 -2.71
CA LEU A 408 -10.42 12.69 -2.34
C LEU A 408 -9.97 13.47 -3.56
N ARG A 409 -10.81 14.36 -4.05
CA ARG A 409 -10.51 15.15 -5.25
C ARG A 409 -9.60 16.32 -4.93
N SER A 410 -8.61 16.55 -5.78
CA SER A 410 -7.78 17.75 -5.74
C SER A 410 -8.47 18.93 -6.46
N SER A 411 -7.80 20.08 -6.46
CA SER A 411 -8.20 21.25 -7.25
C SER A 411 -7.87 21.10 -8.75
N VAL A 412 -7.00 20.15 -9.10
CA VAL A 412 -6.62 19.86 -10.49
C VAL A 412 -7.55 18.76 -11.04
N PRO A 413 -8.30 19.03 -12.11
CA PRO A 413 -9.11 18.01 -12.74
C PRO A 413 -8.27 16.81 -13.18
N ASN A 414 -8.74 15.59 -12.88
CA ASN A 414 -8.06 14.33 -13.18
C ASN A 414 -6.78 14.04 -12.38
N GLU A 415 -6.45 14.84 -11.35
CA GLU A 415 -5.52 14.47 -10.30
C GLU A 415 -6.30 14.36 -8.98
N PHE A 416 -6.15 13.25 -8.26
CA PHE A 416 -6.94 12.94 -7.06
C PHE A 416 -6.21 11.91 -6.20
N PHE A 417 -6.71 11.70 -4.99
CA PHE A 417 -6.20 10.68 -4.09
C PHE A 417 -7.21 9.56 -3.91
N THR A 418 -6.74 8.31 -3.90
CA THR A 418 -7.53 7.17 -3.44
C THR A 418 -7.09 6.76 -2.05
N ILE A 419 -8.05 6.32 -1.25
CA ILE A 419 -7.85 5.96 0.15
C ILE A 419 -8.49 4.59 0.35
N GLU A 420 -7.71 3.65 0.85
CA GLU A 420 -8.14 2.28 1.09
C GLU A 420 -7.56 1.72 2.38
N ASN A 421 -8.17 0.67 2.90
CA ASN A 421 -7.65 -0.09 4.04
C ASN A 421 -7.12 -1.44 3.56
N ARG A 422 -5.82 -1.69 3.76
CA ARG A 422 -5.17 -2.96 3.42
C ARG A 422 -4.85 -3.72 4.70
N GLN A 423 -5.25 -4.99 4.75
CA GLN A 423 -5.00 -5.87 5.89
C GLN A 423 -4.36 -7.18 5.43
N LYS A 424 -3.50 -7.76 6.28
CA LYS A 424 -2.76 -9.00 5.97
C LYS A 424 -3.63 -10.25 6.09
N THR A 425 -4.72 -10.30 5.33
CA THR A 425 -5.70 -11.38 5.35
C THR A 425 -6.06 -11.83 3.94
N GLY A 426 -6.45 -13.10 3.75
CA GLY A 426 -6.85 -13.64 2.45
C GLY A 426 -5.74 -13.50 1.40
N TRP A 427 -6.04 -12.92 0.26
CA TRP A 427 -5.08 -12.66 -0.81
C TRP A 427 -3.95 -11.73 -0.39
N ASP A 428 -4.23 -10.79 0.50
CA ASP A 428 -3.27 -9.82 1.03
C ASP A 428 -2.43 -10.34 2.22
N ALA A 429 -2.48 -11.64 2.54
CA ALA A 429 -1.76 -12.20 3.70
C ALA A 429 -0.25 -11.94 3.71
N HIS A 430 0.35 -11.71 2.56
CA HIS A 430 1.79 -11.53 2.37
C HIS A 430 2.21 -10.10 1.99
N ILE A 431 1.28 -9.14 1.85
CA ILE A 431 1.63 -7.74 1.57
C ILE A 431 2.58 -7.17 2.65
N PRO A 432 3.33 -6.12 2.36
CA PRO A 432 4.42 -5.68 3.25
C PRO A 432 3.98 -5.25 4.65
N GLY A 433 2.80 -4.64 4.78
CA GLY A 433 2.27 -4.10 6.04
C GLY A 433 0.75 -4.11 6.06
N HIS A 434 0.15 -3.36 6.99
CA HIS A 434 -1.30 -3.18 7.09
C HIS A 434 -1.65 -1.76 7.54
N GLY A 435 -2.85 -1.30 7.21
CA GLY A 435 -3.37 0.02 7.56
C GLY A 435 -3.96 0.76 6.35
N MET A 436 -4.14 2.07 6.50
CA MET A 436 -4.61 2.95 5.43
C MET A 436 -3.50 3.17 4.40
N ILE A 437 -3.81 2.93 3.13
CA ILE A 437 -2.99 3.33 1.99
C ILE A 437 -3.65 4.52 1.31
N VAL A 438 -2.85 5.52 1.00
CA VAL A 438 -3.27 6.69 0.23
C VAL A 438 -2.42 6.76 -1.03
N THR A 439 -3.06 6.80 -2.19
CA THR A 439 -2.38 6.87 -3.49
C THR A 439 -2.80 8.13 -4.24
N ARG A 440 -1.84 8.93 -4.66
CA ARG A 440 -2.04 10.04 -5.59
C ARG A 440 -2.09 9.48 -7.01
N VAL A 441 -3.17 9.77 -7.72
CA VAL A 441 -3.40 9.36 -9.09
C VAL A 441 -3.48 10.59 -9.98
N ASP A 442 -2.61 10.67 -10.98
CA ASP A 442 -2.62 11.72 -11.98
C ASP A 442 -2.96 11.17 -13.36
N SER A 443 -4.14 11.47 -13.84
CA SER A 443 -4.59 11.15 -15.20
C SER A 443 -4.72 12.38 -16.09
N THR A 444 -4.00 13.45 -15.79
CA THR A 444 -3.97 14.68 -16.61
C THR A 444 -3.31 14.45 -17.96
N ASN A 445 -2.32 13.57 -18.03
CA ASN A 445 -1.62 13.19 -19.27
C ASN A 445 -1.91 11.74 -19.67
N LEU A 446 -3.00 11.53 -20.38
CA LEU A 446 -3.42 10.21 -20.88
C LEU A 446 -2.39 9.54 -21.80
N SER A 447 -1.47 10.31 -22.41
CA SER A 447 -0.42 9.72 -23.25
C SER A 447 0.59 8.92 -22.44
N VAL A 448 0.86 9.32 -21.20
CA VAL A 448 1.74 8.58 -20.29
C VAL A 448 1.10 7.25 -19.93
N TRP A 449 -0.17 7.26 -19.55
CA TRP A 449 -0.96 6.04 -19.28
C TRP A 449 -1.02 5.12 -20.50
N ALA A 450 -1.33 5.70 -21.66
CA ALA A 450 -1.38 4.98 -22.93
C ALA A 450 -0.03 4.42 -23.38
N GLN A 451 1.07 4.94 -22.90
CA GLN A 451 2.42 4.47 -23.21
C GLN A 451 3.01 3.58 -22.11
N ASN A 452 2.22 3.17 -21.15
CA ASN A 452 2.67 2.37 -20.02
C ASN A 452 3.91 2.95 -19.31
N LYS A 453 3.92 4.28 -19.10
CA LYS A 453 5.04 5.03 -18.50
C LYS A 453 4.63 5.73 -17.22
N ILE A 454 3.66 5.17 -16.53
CA ILE A 454 2.99 5.79 -15.40
C ILE A 454 3.98 6.15 -14.29
N ASN A 455 4.91 5.28 -14.01
CA ASN A 455 5.91 5.44 -12.95
C ASN A 455 7.36 5.38 -13.47
N CYS A 456 7.63 5.92 -14.67
CA CYS A 456 8.99 5.99 -15.22
C CYS A 456 9.79 7.21 -14.74
N ASP A 457 9.12 8.30 -14.39
CA ASP A 457 9.77 9.52 -13.94
C ASP A 457 9.70 9.62 -12.41
N PRO A 458 10.83 9.46 -11.67
CA PRO A 458 10.83 9.51 -10.22
C PRO A 458 10.46 10.89 -9.65
N GLU A 459 10.52 11.94 -10.45
CA GLU A 459 10.11 13.29 -10.05
C GLU A 459 8.62 13.55 -10.32
N HIS A 460 7.94 12.63 -11.06
CA HIS A 460 6.51 12.73 -11.35
C HIS A 460 5.89 11.35 -11.61
N ASN A 461 5.60 10.61 -10.55
CA ASN A 461 4.85 9.37 -10.64
C ASN A 461 3.36 9.65 -10.86
N TYR A 462 2.77 9.07 -11.90
CA TYR A 462 1.34 9.23 -12.19
C TYR A 462 0.44 8.30 -11.34
N PHE A 463 1.04 7.35 -10.66
CA PHE A 463 0.41 6.50 -9.66
C PHE A 463 1.36 6.36 -8.46
N GLU A 464 1.25 7.28 -7.51
CA GLU A 464 2.18 7.40 -6.39
C GLU A 464 1.53 7.03 -5.07
N MET A 465 2.06 6.02 -4.40
CA MET A 465 1.69 5.70 -3.03
C MET A 465 2.34 6.70 -2.06
N LEU A 466 1.52 7.40 -1.27
CA LEU A 466 1.99 8.29 -0.23
C LEU A 466 2.40 7.46 1.00
N ARG A 467 3.69 7.39 1.29
CA ARG A 467 4.27 6.48 2.28
C ARG A 467 4.43 7.14 3.64
N ALA A 468 3.77 6.62 4.67
CA ALA A 468 3.83 7.16 6.03
C ALA A 468 5.26 7.18 6.59
N GLY A 469 6.10 6.20 6.22
CA GLY A 469 7.50 6.12 6.61
C GLY A 469 8.43 7.04 5.85
N ASN A 470 7.93 7.75 4.85
CA ASN A 470 8.71 8.64 3.99
C ASN A 470 9.96 7.99 3.39
N THR A 471 9.93 6.69 3.18
CA THR A 471 11.04 5.93 2.59
C THR A 471 10.74 5.66 1.13
N LYS A 472 11.60 6.13 0.26
CA LYS A 472 11.47 5.88 -1.18
C LYS A 472 11.90 4.47 -1.57
N THR A 473 12.75 3.84 -0.77
CA THR A 473 13.27 2.47 -0.99
C THR A 473 13.42 1.75 0.34
N GLY A 474 13.33 0.44 0.36
CA GLY A 474 13.61 -0.39 1.53
C GLY A 474 12.38 -1.07 2.11
N ASP A 475 12.16 -0.98 3.41
CA ASP A 475 11.08 -1.68 4.11
C ASP A 475 9.72 -1.03 3.84
N LEU A 476 8.94 -1.64 2.94
CA LEU A 476 7.59 -1.20 2.59
C LEU A 476 6.57 -1.38 3.71
N SER A 477 6.93 -2.06 4.82
CA SER A 477 6.02 -2.25 5.97
C SER A 477 5.70 -0.93 6.69
N SER A 478 6.48 0.12 6.45
CA SER A 478 6.27 1.46 7.00
C SER A 478 5.39 2.37 6.14
N ASP A 479 4.88 1.87 5.01
CA ASP A 479 4.08 2.68 4.07
C ASP A 479 2.68 3.05 4.59
N PRO A 480 1.94 2.15 5.26
CA PRO A 480 0.57 2.44 5.70
C PRO A 480 0.49 3.45 6.85
N PHE A 481 -0.66 4.09 6.95
CA PHE A 481 -1.07 4.92 8.08
C PHE A 481 -2.10 4.18 8.96
N PRO A 482 -2.03 4.23 10.30
CA PRO A 482 -0.88 4.70 11.08
C PRO A 482 0.31 3.74 10.97
N GLY A 483 0.09 2.48 10.64
CA GLY A 483 1.08 1.44 10.38
C GLY A 483 2.17 1.36 11.45
N THR A 484 3.39 0.98 11.03
CA THR A 484 4.53 0.88 11.96
C THR A 484 5.06 2.24 12.40
N THR A 485 4.78 3.31 11.66
CA THR A 485 5.24 4.68 11.96
C THR A 485 4.44 5.33 13.07
N GLY A 486 3.15 4.97 13.20
CA GLY A 486 2.21 5.65 14.07
C GLY A 486 1.77 7.03 13.54
N ASN A 487 2.01 7.35 12.28
CA ASN A 487 1.64 8.62 11.67
C ASN A 487 0.13 8.67 11.41
N ILE A 488 -0.57 9.62 12.04
CA ILE A 488 -2.04 9.69 12.07
C ILE A 488 -2.61 10.86 11.29
N MET A 489 -1.80 11.55 10.50
CA MET A 489 -2.25 12.71 9.75
C MET A 489 -1.57 12.82 8.39
N ILE A 490 -2.34 13.24 7.39
CA ILE A 490 -1.85 13.67 6.09
C ILE A 490 -2.53 15.00 5.76
N SER A 491 -1.71 16.05 5.57
CA SER A 491 -2.18 17.41 5.30
C SER A 491 -1.38 18.05 4.16
N ASN A 492 -1.61 19.32 3.92
CA ASN A 492 -0.80 20.11 3.00
C ASN A 492 0.62 20.38 3.51
N ASP A 493 0.83 20.34 4.83
CA ASP A 493 2.11 20.64 5.49
C ASP A 493 2.87 19.41 5.97
N THR A 494 2.28 18.21 5.86
CA THR A 494 2.97 16.97 6.22
C THR A 494 3.85 16.48 5.07
N TYR A 495 4.72 15.53 5.38
CA TYR A 495 5.43 14.75 4.36
C TYR A 495 5.22 13.26 4.64
N PRO A 496 4.56 12.52 3.70
CA PRO A 496 3.99 12.99 2.43
C PRO A 496 2.82 13.97 2.64
N SER A 497 2.48 14.74 1.59
CA SER A 497 1.44 15.75 1.64
C SER A 497 0.28 15.45 0.68
N LEU A 498 -0.88 16.06 0.92
CA LEU A 498 -2.04 16.03 0.02
C LEU A 498 -1.99 17.13 -1.06
N LYS A 499 -0.80 17.65 -1.37
CA LYS A 499 -0.61 18.58 -2.48
C LYS A 499 -0.59 17.85 -3.82
N THR A 500 -1.04 18.53 -4.86
CA THR A 500 -0.87 18.07 -6.25
C THR A 500 0.60 18.15 -6.66
N TRP A 501 0.94 17.58 -7.81
CA TRP A 501 2.29 17.70 -8.37
C TRP A 501 2.70 19.15 -8.65
N GLU A 502 1.75 20.01 -8.99
CA GLU A 502 1.97 21.45 -9.15
C GLU A 502 2.04 22.21 -7.82
N GLY A 503 1.86 21.52 -6.67
CA GLY A 503 1.90 22.12 -5.35
C GLY A 503 0.58 22.76 -4.90
N ASN A 504 -0.53 22.55 -5.63
CA ASN A 504 -1.83 23.05 -5.21
C ASN A 504 -2.30 22.32 -3.95
N GLU A 505 -2.84 23.06 -3.00
CA GLU A 505 -3.29 22.57 -1.72
C GLU A 505 -4.63 21.81 -1.84
N SER A 506 -4.76 20.75 -1.06
CA SER A 506 -6.03 20.04 -0.86
C SER A 506 -6.97 20.92 -0.01
N LYS A 507 -8.27 20.86 -0.28
CA LYS A 507 -9.30 21.52 0.56
C LYS A 507 -9.48 20.85 1.91
N PHE A 508 -9.07 19.59 2.00
CA PHE A 508 -9.24 18.77 3.19
C PHE A 508 -7.94 18.13 3.58
N ILE A 509 -7.83 17.83 4.84
CA ILE A 509 -6.78 17.03 5.45
C ILE A 509 -7.39 15.79 6.08
N ILE A 510 -6.61 14.75 6.20
CA ILE A 510 -6.97 13.49 6.87
C ILE A 510 -6.26 13.51 8.22
N ALA A 511 -7.01 13.43 9.31
CA ALA A 511 -6.46 13.52 10.66
C ALA A 511 -7.08 12.46 11.58
N GLY A 512 -6.37 12.09 12.64
CA GLY A 512 -6.83 11.12 13.60
C GLY A 512 -7.01 9.73 12.99
N ILE A 513 -6.09 9.31 12.13
CA ILE A 513 -6.11 7.96 11.52
C ILE A 513 -5.84 6.95 12.62
N ASN A 514 -6.78 6.04 12.83
CA ASN A 514 -6.70 4.98 13.83
C ASN A 514 -7.04 3.63 13.21
N GLU A 515 -6.39 2.59 13.69
CA GLU A 515 -6.66 1.20 13.31
C GLU A 515 -7.07 0.41 14.55
N GLU A 516 -8.26 -0.18 14.51
CA GLU A 516 -8.80 -1.03 15.56
C GLU A 516 -9.55 -2.20 14.92
N ASP A 517 -9.23 -3.42 15.33
CA ASP A 517 -9.83 -4.66 14.80
C ASP A 517 -9.89 -4.72 13.26
N GLU A 518 -8.76 -4.38 12.61
CA GLU A 518 -8.61 -4.32 11.15
C GLU A 518 -9.45 -3.22 10.46
N VAL A 519 -10.19 -2.41 11.20
CA VAL A 519 -10.96 -1.27 10.68
C VAL A 519 -10.15 0.02 10.84
N ILE A 520 -10.07 0.80 9.78
CA ILE A 520 -9.50 2.14 9.83
C ILE A 520 -10.60 3.16 10.09
N SER A 521 -10.37 4.04 11.04
CA SER A 521 -11.18 5.26 11.25
C SER A 521 -10.31 6.50 11.05
N PHE A 522 -10.91 7.58 10.59
CA PHE A 522 -10.24 8.87 10.40
C PHE A 522 -11.25 10.02 10.31
N ASN A 523 -10.76 11.25 10.49
CA ASN A 523 -11.53 12.46 10.30
C ASN A 523 -11.08 13.19 9.02
N LEU A 524 -12.04 13.58 8.19
CA LEU A 524 -11.82 14.54 7.12
C LEU A 524 -12.12 15.94 7.65
N VAL A 525 -11.12 16.78 7.71
CA VAL A 525 -11.19 18.15 8.25
C VAL A 525 -10.84 19.12 7.14
N LYS A 526 -11.59 20.22 7.05
CA LYS A 526 -11.30 21.25 6.05
C LYS A 526 -9.94 21.91 6.34
N ASP A 527 -9.15 22.09 5.31
CA ASP A 527 -7.86 22.78 5.44
C ASP A 527 -8.02 24.18 5.99
N GLY A 528 -7.14 24.57 6.91
CA GLY A 528 -7.26 25.82 7.67
C GLY A 528 -8.24 25.78 8.85
N SER A 529 -9.07 24.73 8.98
CA SER A 529 -9.89 24.52 10.16
C SER A 529 -9.14 23.80 11.29
N LEU A 530 -8.12 23.00 10.96
CA LEU A 530 -7.28 22.35 11.97
C LEU A 530 -6.24 23.35 12.47
N GLN A 531 -6.37 23.70 13.72
CA GLN A 531 -5.48 24.60 14.45
C GLN A 531 -4.63 23.78 15.42
N ARG A 532 -3.60 24.42 15.97
CA ARG A 532 -2.69 23.77 16.93
C ARG A 532 -2.34 24.71 18.06
N LEU A 533 -2.34 24.19 19.26
CA LEU A 533 -1.68 24.77 20.42
C LEU A 533 -0.32 24.10 20.56
N VAL A 534 0.73 24.87 20.61
CA VAL A 534 2.11 24.34 20.74
C VAL A 534 2.72 24.87 22.01
N GLU A 535 3.17 23.97 22.87
CA GLU A 535 4.03 24.26 24.01
C GLU A 535 5.44 23.76 23.65
N ASP A 536 6.28 24.69 23.25
CA ASP A 536 7.67 24.46 22.86
C ASP A 536 8.68 24.64 24.00
N PHE A 537 8.19 25.03 25.18
CA PHE A 537 8.97 25.26 26.39
C PHE A 537 10.06 26.36 26.29
N GLU A 538 10.16 27.08 25.16
CA GLU A 538 11.21 28.07 24.92
C GLU A 538 11.02 29.32 25.78
N GLY A 539 9.78 29.70 26.02
CA GLY A 539 9.43 30.87 26.87
C GLY A 539 9.55 30.60 28.36
N MET A 540 9.74 29.36 28.79
CA MET A 540 9.75 28.99 30.19
C MET A 540 11.11 29.20 30.86
N PRO A 541 11.16 29.60 32.15
CA PRO A 541 12.43 29.76 32.88
C PRO A 541 13.14 28.41 33.05
N VAL A 542 14.44 28.39 32.72
CA VAL A 542 15.29 27.22 32.91
C VAL A 542 15.45 26.91 34.38
N SER A 543 15.01 25.77 34.82
CA SER A 543 15.11 25.31 36.22
C SER A 543 16.50 24.75 36.53
N THR A 544 17.05 25.07 37.68
CA THR A 544 18.32 24.50 38.18
C THR A 544 18.12 23.24 39.07
N GLY A 545 16.87 22.95 39.43
CA GLY A 545 16.50 21.84 40.31
C GLY A 545 15.30 21.05 39.77
N THR A 546 14.86 20.06 40.51
CA THR A 546 13.64 19.24 40.27
C THR A 546 12.57 19.60 41.33
N ALA A 547 12.51 20.85 41.76
CA ALA A 547 11.51 21.29 42.71
C ALA A 547 10.16 21.42 42.03
N ASP A 548 9.10 20.98 42.71
CA ASP A 548 7.73 21.16 42.27
C ASP A 548 7.44 22.67 42.21
N GLN A 549 7.07 23.16 41.04
CA GLN A 549 6.73 24.57 40.79
C GLN A 549 5.77 24.68 39.61
N ASP A 550 4.90 25.65 39.69
CA ASP A 550 4.04 26.02 38.57
C ASP A 550 4.72 27.09 37.71
N VAL A 551 4.65 26.89 36.40
CA VAL A 551 5.26 27.76 35.39
C VAL A 551 4.22 28.07 34.31
N GLU A 552 4.07 29.32 33.99
CA GLU A 552 3.20 29.78 32.92
C GLU A 552 3.82 29.37 31.56
N GLY A 553 3.05 28.69 30.73
CA GLY A 553 3.41 28.29 29.38
C GLY A 553 2.63 29.04 28.31
N VAL A 554 2.69 28.56 27.07
CA VAL A 554 2.05 29.24 25.92
C VAL A 554 0.52 29.21 26.04
N PHE A 555 -0.06 28.06 26.42
CA PHE A 555 -1.51 27.90 26.48
C PHE A 555 -2.04 27.38 27.83
N ALA A 556 -1.18 26.99 28.76
CA ALA A 556 -1.56 26.50 30.07
C ALA A 556 -0.47 26.82 31.11
N THR A 557 -0.84 26.78 32.39
CA THR A 557 0.13 26.75 33.49
C THR A 557 0.52 25.30 33.75
N TRP A 558 1.80 25.01 33.84
CA TRP A 558 2.36 23.67 33.99
C TRP A 558 2.98 23.45 35.37
N SER A 559 2.69 22.34 35.99
CA SER A 559 3.32 21.87 37.22
C SER A 559 4.28 20.74 36.94
N PHE A 560 5.50 20.82 37.50
CA PHE A 560 6.58 19.86 37.23
C PHE A 560 6.92 19.05 38.49
N THR A 561 6.88 17.75 38.41
CA THR A 561 7.24 16.83 39.50
C THR A 561 8.43 15.96 39.10
N LYS A 562 9.57 16.15 39.73
CA LYS A 562 10.86 15.50 39.39
C LYS A 562 11.26 15.68 37.92
N SER A 563 10.77 16.72 37.31
CA SER A 563 11.03 17.13 35.92
C SER A 563 11.29 18.63 35.93
N GLY A 564 11.56 19.23 34.78
CA GLY A 564 11.70 20.67 34.66
C GLY A 564 12.41 21.08 33.38
N VAL A 565 12.16 22.31 32.95
CA VAL A 565 12.73 22.88 31.74
C VAL A 565 14.25 23.06 31.85
N ARG A 566 14.98 22.70 30.81
CA ARG A 566 16.42 22.72 30.68
C ARG A 566 16.83 23.26 29.33
N ALA A 567 18.04 23.79 29.26
CA ALA A 567 18.75 24.08 28.02
C ALA A 567 19.83 23.01 27.76
N PRO A 568 19.46 21.82 27.24
CA PRO A 568 20.35 20.67 27.21
C PRO A 568 21.28 20.62 26.00
N GLY A 569 21.11 21.53 25.04
CA GLY A 569 21.77 21.54 23.74
C GLY A 569 20.94 20.92 22.62
N PRO A 570 21.32 21.15 21.35
CA PRO A 570 20.49 20.89 20.16
C PRO A 570 20.14 19.40 19.94
N ASP A 571 20.94 18.47 20.47
CA ASP A 571 20.67 17.03 20.35
C ASP A 571 19.52 16.56 21.27
N LYS A 572 19.04 17.41 22.17
CA LYS A 572 18.07 17.09 23.23
C LYS A 572 16.90 18.09 23.32
N ALA A 573 16.82 18.99 22.37
CA ALA A 573 15.73 19.95 22.21
C ALA A 573 15.49 20.23 20.72
N ASN A 574 14.32 20.73 20.36
CA ASN A 574 14.03 21.23 19.02
C ASN A 574 14.45 22.71 18.86
N GLY A 575 14.56 23.43 19.95
CA GLY A 575 15.09 24.76 20.06
C GLY A 575 16.27 24.81 21.03
N GLU A 576 16.19 25.69 22.01
CA GLU A 576 17.19 25.78 23.09
C GLU A 576 16.77 24.99 24.32
N ASN A 577 15.46 24.88 24.59
CA ASN A 577 14.89 24.33 25.82
C ASN A 577 14.11 23.02 25.53
N SER A 578 14.01 22.18 26.54
CA SER A 578 13.13 21.00 26.58
C SER A 578 12.88 20.58 28.03
N VAL A 579 11.86 19.79 28.30
CA VAL A 579 11.58 19.23 29.63
C VAL A 579 12.43 18.02 29.89
N MET A 580 13.34 18.13 30.85
CA MET A 580 14.12 16.99 31.35
C MET A 580 13.25 16.08 32.22
N MET A 581 13.21 14.80 31.86
CA MET A 581 12.49 13.75 32.57
C MET A 581 13.46 12.76 33.21
N LYS A 582 13.24 12.43 34.48
CA LYS A 582 14.05 11.44 35.20
C LYS A 582 13.15 10.52 36.01
N LEU A 583 13.08 9.28 35.61
CA LEU A 583 12.16 8.27 36.15
C LEU A 583 12.16 8.13 37.69
N PRO A 584 10.99 8.13 38.36
CA PRO A 584 9.68 8.48 37.85
C PRO A 584 9.49 10.00 37.86
N SER A 585 9.02 10.57 36.75
CA SER A 585 8.78 11.99 36.64
C SER A 585 7.54 12.27 35.81
N LEU A 586 6.87 13.35 36.11
CA LEU A 586 5.70 13.82 35.37
C LEU A 586 5.65 15.35 35.36
N PHE A 587 4.88 15.89 34.45
CA PHE A 587 4.41 17.27 34.47
C PHE A 587 2.99 17.32 33.91
N TYR A 588 2.22 18.31 34.34
CA TYR A 588 0.80 18.40 34.00
C TYR A 588 0.34 19.84 33.97
N THR A 589 -0.76 20.11 33.24
CA THR A 589 -1.41 21.42 33.22
C THR A 589 -2.24 21.63 34.51
N THR A 590 -2.16 22.79 35.09
CA THR A 590 -2.99 23.19 36.25
C THR A 590 -4.17 24.08 35.85
N THR A 591 -4.13 24.64 34.63
CA THR A 591 -5.24 25.36 34.01
C THR A 591 -5.84 24.53 32.88
N PRO A 592 -7.16 24.39 32.85
CA PRO A 592 -7.81 23.63 31.78
C PRO A 592 -7.84 24.40 30.45
N ILE A 593 -7.89 23.68 29.35
CA ILE A 593 -8.19 24.19 28.01
C ILE A 593 -9.57 23.74 27.56
N TYR A 594 -10.16 24.44 26.62
CA TYR A 594 -11.53 24.22 26.13
C TYR A 594 -11.57 24.20 24.60
N TYR A 595 -11.12 23.09 23.99
CA TYR A 595 -11.04 22.96 22.54
C TYR A 595 -11.60 21.62 22.07
N ASN A 596 -12.21 21.60 20.88
CA ASN A 596 -12.53 20.34 20.18
C ASN A 596 -11.22 19.71 19.69
N ALA A 597 -10.55 18.97 20.56
CA ALA A 597 -9.25 18.39 20.25
C ALA A 597 -9.36 16.92 19.83
N TYR A 598 -8.69 16.59 18.72
CA TYR A 598 -8.72 15.26 18.11
C TYR A 598 -7.46 14.45 18.40
N MET A 599 -6.33 15.12 18.58
CA MET A 599 -5.06 14.46 18.83
C MET A 599 -4.06 15.37 19.54
N ALA A 600 -3.07 14.73 20.15
CA ALA A 600 -1.89 15.41 20.67
C ALA A 600 -0.61 14.73 20.15
N THR A 601 0.45 15.53 20.02
CA THR A 601 1.80 15.02 19.72
C THR A 601 2.80 15.50 20.75
N LEU A 602 3.88 14.74 20.90
CA LEU A 602 5.00 15.08 21.78
C LEU A 602 6.28 14.53 21.17
N THR A 603 7.32 15.35 21.10
CA THR A 603 8.65 14.89 20.72
C THR A 603 9.34 14.24 21.92
N LEU A 604 9.62 12.94 21.83
CA LEU A 604 10.35 12.17 22.82
C LEU A 604 11.81 12.02 22.40
N ILE A 605 12.73 12.45 23.24
CA ILE A 605 14.16 12.40 22.99
C ILE A 605 14.83 11.53 24.06
N ASN A 606 15.29 10.35 23.63
CA ASN A 606 15.90 9.37 24.50
C ASN A 606 17.39 9.15 24.16
N PRO A 607 18.32 9.83 24.81
CA PRO A 607 19.75 9.64 24.59
C PRO A 607 20.32 8.38 25.25
N THR A 608 19.50 7.60 25.97
CA THR A 608 19.94 6.44 26.75
C THR A 608 20.05 5.19 25.87
N SER A 609 20.68 4.14 26.40
CA SER A 609 20.78 2.82 25.72
C SER A 609 19.60 1.89 26.01
N THR A 610 18.59 2.36 26.73
CA THR A 610 17.38 1.58 27.08
C THR A 610 16.14 2.33 26.59
N GLU A 611 15.10 1.60 26.24
CA GLU A 611 13.80 2.20 25.91
C GLU A 611 13.25 3.01 27.07
N ALA A 612 12.52 4.08 26.75
CA ALA A 612 11.72 4.83 27.70
C ALA A 612 10.25 4.79 27.29
N LYS A 613 9.33 4.73 28.25
CA LYS A 613 7.89 4.66 28.00
C LYS A 613 7.18 5.81 28.69
N TYR A 614 6.22 6.39 27.99
CA TYR A 614 5.48 7.57 28.42
C TYR A 614 3.98 7.34 28.24
N SER A 615 3.18 7.86 29.18
CA SER A 615 1.75 8.05 28.98
C SER A 615 1.45 9.54 28.75
N LEU A 616 0.53 9.82 27.86
CA LEU A 616 -0.27 11.01 27.90
C LEU A 616 -1.59 10.67 28.56
N GLU A 617 -1.96 11.44 29.57
CA GLU A 617 -3.23 11.29 30.25
C GLU A 617 -3.95 12.63 30.22
N TYR A 618 -5.27 12.58 30.20
CA TYR A 618 -6.09 13.77 30.28
C TYR A 618 -7.21 13.60 31.30
N SER A 619 -7.75 14.71 31.78
CA SER A 619 -8.89 14.72 32.68
C SER A 619 -9.88 15.78 32.23
N VAL A 620 -11.14 15.39 32.14
CA VAL A 620 -12.27 16.30 31.82
C VAL A 620 -13.24 16.43 32.99
N GLU A 621 -12.97 15.70 34.09
CA GLU A 621 -13.82 15.70 35.28
C GLU A 621 -12.97 15.52 36.55
N ASN A 622 -13.55 15.86 37.69
CA ASN A 622 -12.92 15.69 39.00
C ASN A 622 -13.65 14.63 39.82
N ASP A 623 -12.93 14.03 40.76
CA ASP A 623 -13.52 13.16 41.77
C ASP A 623 -14.31 13.94 42.83
N SER A 624 -14.91 13.22 43.78
CA SER A 624 -15.69 13.80 44.89
C SER A 624 -14.87 14.71 45.82
N ASN A 625 -13.54 14.70 45.73
CA ASN A 625 -12.64 15.56 46.49
C ASN A 625 -12.14 16.78 45.70
N GLY A 626 -12.57 16.90 44.42
CA GLY A 626 -12.12 17.92 43.50
C GLY A 626 -10.80 17.62 42.80
N GLU A 627 -10.30 16.39 42.88
CA GLU A 627 -9.06 15.98 42.22
C GLU A 627 -9.34 15.45 40.81
N PRO A 628 -8.50 15.78 39.79
CA PRO A 628 -8.68 15.33 38.44
C PRO A 628 -8.70 13.81 38.29
N ILE A 629 -9.69 13.26 37.59
CA ILE A 629 -9.78 11.86 37.21
C ILE A 629 -8.99 11.66 35.91
N TRP A 630 -7.82 11.02 35.99
CA TRP A 630 -6.92 10.86 34.85
C TRP A 630 -7.22 9.60 34.06
N VAL A 631 -7.43 9.74 32.73
CA VAL A 631 -7.58 8.66 31.80
C VAL A 631 -6.44 8.65 30.78
N TYR A 632 -6.03 7.49 30.33
CA TYR A 632 -5.01 7.37 29.29
C TYR A 632 -5.54 7.80 27.95
N ALA A 633 -4.84 8.70 27.28
CA ALA A 633 -4.98 8.88 25.86
C ALA A 633 -4.34 7.66 25.14
N LYS A 634 -5.05 7.09 24.18
CA LYS A 634 -4.53 5.98 23.38
C LYS A 634 -3.58 6.50 22.32
N THR A 635 -2.50 5.78 22.07
CA THR A 635 -1.66 6.03 20.90
C THR A 635 -2.40 5.59 19.64
N SER A 636 -1.92 5.99 18.48
CA SER A 636 -2.44 5.53 17.18
C SER A 636 -2.37 4.02 16.94
N LYS A 637 -1.78 3.28 17.89
CA LYS A 637 -1.70 1.81 17.92
C LYS A 637 -2.51 1.21 19.07
N ASP A 638 -3.52 1.92 19.53
CA ASP A 638 -4.36 1.58 20.68
C ASP A 638 -3.59 1.25 21.96
N ALA A 639 -2.34 1.68 22.09
CA ALA A 639 -1.52 1.46 23.27
C ALA A 639 -1.64 2.64 24.24
N GLU A 640 -1.65 2.34 25.56
CA GLU A 640 -1.63 3.37 26.60
C GLU A 640 -0.27 4.06 26.73
N LEU A 641 0.79 3.42 26.25
CA LEU A 641 2.15 3.90 26.41
C LEU A 641 2.86 4.09 25.08
N ALA A 642 3.34 5.30 24.82
CA ALA A 642 4.27 5.57 23.74
C ALA A 642 5.70 5.15 24.11
N VAL A 643 6.46 4.65 23.14
CA VAL A 643 7.82 4.13 23.33
C VAL A 643 8.82 5.01 22.60
N ALA A 644 9.79 5.54 23.36
CA ALA A 644 10.99 6.13 22.80
C ALA A 644 12.12 5.10 22.80
N GLY A 645 12.54 4.62 21.63
CA GLY A 645 13.63 3.66 21.48
C GLY A 645 14.96 4.16 22.06
N SER A 646 15.92 3.28 22.19
CA SER A 646 17.26 3.67 22.66
C SER A 646 17.95 4.60 21.68
N LYS A 647 18.55 5.70 22.17
CA LYS A 647 19.24 6.70 21.33
C LYS A 647 18.38 7.23 20.19
N SER A 648 17.10 7.46 20.47
CA SER A 648 16.12 7.90 19.49
C SER A 648 15.58 9.30 19.76
N ARG A 649 15.10 9.92 18.68
CA ARG A 649 14.21 11.08 18.71
C ARG A 649 12.96 10.67 17.93
N THR A 650 11.81 10.74 18.58
CA THR A 650 10.55 10.19 18.04
C THR A 650 9.41 11.14 18.36
N VAL A 651 8.61 11.49 17.36
CA VAL A 651 7.31 12.14 17.57
C VAL A 651 6.29 11.05 17.85
N CYS A 652 5.61 11.14 18.99
CA CYS A 652 4.54 10.25 19.36
C CYS A 652 3.19 10.93 19.22
N TYR A 653 2.18 10.15 18.86
CA TYR A 653 0.83 10.60 18.57
C TYR A 653 -0.16 9.91 19.51
N TRP A 654 -1.10 10.71 20.05
CA TRP A 654 -2.20 10.22 20.88
C TRP A 654 -3.52 10.74 20.35
N MET A 655 -4.51 9.87 20.37
CA MET A 655 -5.88 10.20 20.01
C MET A 655 -6.58 10.89 21.17
N LEU A 656 -7.34 11.94 20.86
CA LEU A 656 -8.16 12.67 21.79
C LEU A 656 -9.59 12.75 21.24
N ASP A 657 -10.57 12.80 22.13
CA ASP A 657 -11.97 13.12 21.81
C ASP A 657 -12.47 14.13 22.82
N LEU A 658 -12.00 15.38 22.67
CA LEU A 658 -12.34 16.46 23.58
C LEU A 658 -13.31 17.43 22.90
N LYS A 659 -14.23 17.99 23.68
CA LYS A 659 -15.19 18.99 23.24
C LYS A 659 -14.79 20.36 23.81
N ASN A 660 -15.10 21.43 23.09
CA ASN A 660 -14.73 22.81 23.48
C ASN A 660 -15.51 23.35 24.69
N ASN A 661 -16.47 22.61 25.20
CA ASN A 661 -17.20 22.91 26.45
C ASN A 661 -16.71 22.09 27.65
N GLN A 662 -15.79 21.14 27.44
CA GLN A 662 -15.21 20.32 28.51
C GLN A 662 -13.86 20.88 28.97
N PRO A 663 -13.63 21.03 30.29
CA PRO A 663 -12.34 21.43 30.84
C PRO A 663 -11.33 20.28 30.67
N ALA A 664 -10.33 20.44 29.82
CA ALA A 664 -9.33 19.41 29.63
C ALA A 664 -8.00 19.79 30.28
N LEU A 665 -7.55 18.97 31.22
CA LEU A 665 -6.20 18.99 31.78
C LEU A 665 -5.37 17.87 31.17
N PHE A 666 -4.05 18.06 31.06
CA PHE A 666 -3.14 17.08 30.47
C PHE A 666 -2.01 16.72 31.43
N ARG A 667 -1.60 15.45 31.42
CA ARG A 667 -0.46 14.95 32.19
C ARG A 667 0.43 14.06 31.36
N ILE A 668 1.72 14.38 31.30
CA ILE A 668 2.75 13.56 30.67
C ILE A 668 3.55 12.89 31.77
N TYR A 669 3.62 11.55 31.72
CA TYR A 669 4.27 10.75 32.74
C TYR A 669 5.26 9.75 32.14
N GLN A 670 6.53 9.80 32.61
CA GLN A 670 7.52 8.79 32.26
C GLN A 670 7.30 7.53 33.09
N ARG A 671 6.80 6.47 32.51
CA ARG A 671 6.42 5.19 33.16
C ARG A 671 7.55 4.19 33.24
N ALA A 672 8.48 4.18 32.28
CA ALA A 672 9.63 3.30 32.26
C ALA A 672 10.85 3.96 31.60
N GLY A 673 12.05 3.41 31.87
CA GLY A 673 13.30 3.91 31.30
C GLY A 673 14.48 3.79 32.25
N ASN A 674 15.56 4.46 31.90
CA ASN A 674 16.77 4.51 32.71
C ASN A 674 16.58 5.42 33.94
N LYS A 675 16.82 4.91 35.16
CA LYS A 675 16.69 5.66 36.43
C LYS A 675 17.80 6.67 36.67
N ASN A 676 18.96 6.48 36.01
CA ASN A 676 20.17 7.28 36.29
C ASN A 676 20.42 8.36 35.22
N THR A 677 19.86 8.19 34.01
CA THR A 677 20.06 9.11 32.89
C THR A 677 18.73 9.72 32.48
N ALA A 678 18.71 11.04 32.31
CA ALA A 678 17.52 11.76 31.90
C ALA A 678 17.19 11.49 30.42
N THR A 679 15.90 11.53 30.14
CA THR A 679 15.31 11.70 28.80
C THR A 679 14.74 13.10 28.70
N TYR A 680 14.30 13.51 27.50
CA TYR A 680 13.78 14.85 27.28
C TYR A 680 12.48 14.74 26.47
N VAL A 681 11.59 15.69 26.70
CA VAL A 681 10.35 15.85 25.92
C VAL A 681 10.23 17.29 25.44
N ASP A 682 9.65 17.47 24.26
CA ASP A 682 9.58 18.75 23.59
C ASP A 682 8.36 18.84 22.69
N ASP A 683 7.97 20.06 22.25
CA ASP A 683 6.90 20.31 21.29
C ASP A 683 5.59 19.58 21.62
N PHE A 684 5.06 19.79 22.82
CA PHE A 684 3.74 19.27 23.11
C PHE A 684 2.70 20.04 22.29
N THR A 685 2.08 19.39 21.34
CA THR A 685 1.13 20.01 20.41
C THR A 685 -0.24 19.36 20.53
N ILE A 686 -1.29 20.17 20.63
CA ILE A 686 -2.69 19.74 20.59
C ILE A 686 -3.29 20.25 19.30
N TYR A 687 -3.92 19.37 18.54
CA TYR A 687 -4.61 19.69 17.30
C TYR A 687 -6.12 19.73 17.54
N TYR A 688 -6.75 20.84 17.15
CA TYR A 688 -8.15 21.13 17.43
C TYR A 688 -8.85 21.83 16.26
N THR A 689 -10.18 21.88 16.28
CA THR A 689 -10.98 22.66 15.33
C THR A 689 -11.93 23.60 16.07
N GLY A 690 -12.37 24.63 15.37
CA GLY A 690 -13.24 25.65 15.93
C GLY A 690 -12.52 26.66 16.81
N GLU A 691 -13.29 27.47 17.53
CA GLU A 691 -12.78 28.46 18.47
C GLU A 691 -12.65 27.84 19.87
N GLU A 692 -11.85 28.49 20.70
CA GLU A 692 -11.79 28.17 22.12
C GLU A 692 -13.16 28.34 22.73
N GLY A 693 -13.62 27.30 23.40
CA GLY A 693 -14.84 27.36 24.21
C GLY A 693 -14.59 27.99 25.57
N GLY A 694 -15.45 27.72 26.46
CA GLY A 694 -15.31 28.11 27.87
C GLY A 694 -16.02 27.10 28.77
N PRO A 695 -15.95 27.21 30.07
CA PRO A 695 -16.81 26.46 30.94
C PRO A 695 -18.24 26.75 30.46
N GLY A 696 -18.83 25.73 29.79
CA GLY A 696 -20.10 25.86 29.12
C GLY A 696 -21.15 26.43 30.09
N GLU A 697 -22.01 27.36 29.60
CA GLU A 697 -23.26 27.59 30.30
C GLU A 697 -23.89 26.22 30.47
N GLU A 698 -24.28 25.89 31.69
CA GLU A 698 -24.92 24.60 31.99
C GLU A 698 -25.98 24.30 30.94
N ILE A 699 -25.85 23.18 30.27
CA ILE A 699 -26.86 22.74 29.29
C ILE A 699 -28.11 22.37 30.11
N ILE A 700 -29.17 23.14 29.95
CA ILE A 700 -30.43 22.81 30.64
C ILE A 700 -30.88 21.43 30.21
N GLY A 701 -30.93 20.49 31.14
CA GLY A 701 -31.25 19.10 30.89
C GLY A 701 -30.10 18.11 30.96
N ASP A 702 -28.86 18.58 30.95
CA ASP A 702 -27.68 17.77 31.24
C ASP A 702 -27.49 17.69 32.78
N VAL A 703 -28.11 16.72 33.35
CA VAL A 703 -28.17 16.57 34.81
C VAL A 703 -26.96 15.84 35.39
N ASN A 704 -26.42 14.89 34.62
CA ASN A 704 -25.25 14.11 35.03
C ASN A 704 -23.93 14.84 34.68
N PHE A 705 -24.01 15.98 33.97
CA PHE A 705 -22.90 16.82 33.60
C PHE A 705 -21.89 16.14 32.67
N ASP A 706 -22.42 15.32 31.74
CA ASP A 706 -21.62 14.64 30.70
C ASP A 706 -21.63 15.39 29.36
N TRP A 707 -22.28 16.58 29.33
CA TRP A 707 -22.38 17.48 28.17
C TRP A 707 -23.26 16.99 27.02
N GLU A 708 -24.05 15.96 27.28
CA GLU A 708 -25.08 15.45 26.36
C GLU A 708 -26.41 15.37 27.09
N ILE A 709 -27.51 15.69 26.39
CA ILE A 709 -28.85 15.46 26.94
C ILE A 709 -29.34 14.11 26.46
N THR A 710 -29.31 13.13 27.34
CA THR A 710 -29.59 11.72 27.00
C THR A 710 -30.55 11.08 28.04
N ILE A 711 -30.83 9.77 27.81
CA ILE A 711 -31.56 8.98 28.80
C ILE A 711 -30.78 8.82 30.12
N ALA A 712 -29.49 9.09 30.13
CA ALA A 712 -28.66 9.06 31.33
C ALA A 712 -29.09 10.17 32.32
N ASP A 713 -29.46 11.35 31.80
CA ASP A 713 -29.92 12.48 32.60
C ASP A 713 -31.31 12.21 33.22
N VAL A 714 -32.16 11.57 32.43
CA VAL A 714 -33.43 11.06 32.96
C VAL A 714 -33.21 10.13 34.14
N ASN A 715 -32.26 9.19 34.01
CA ASN A 715 -31.92 8.27 35.10
C ASN A 715 -31.26 8.98 36.30
N ALA A 716 -30.47 10.04 36.06
CA ALA A 716 -29.91 10.86 37.14
C ALA A 716 -31.00 11.54 37.95
N ILE A 717 -32.03 12.15 37.31
CA ILE A 717 -33.19 12.72 38.02
C ILE A 717 -33.95 11.63 38.77
N ILE A 718 -34.26 10.51 38.14
CA ILE A 718 -34.90 9.37 38.79
C ILE A 718 -34.14 8.95 40.07
N ASN A 719 -32.82 8.86 39.96
CA ASN A 719 -31.98 8.50 41.11
C ASN A 719 -32.10 9.52 42.24
N VAL A 720 -32.09 10.83 41.93
CA VAL A 720 -32.30 11.91 42.91
C VAL A 720 -33.65 11.79 43.57
N ILE A 721 -34.72 11.55 42.81
CA ILE A 721 -36.07 11.40 43.33
C ILE A 721 -36.22 10.18 44.26
N LEU A 722 -35.60 9.05 43.91
CA LEU A 722 -35.77 7.79 44.64
C LEU A 722 -34.85 7.69 45.88
N ASN A 723 -33.61 8.17 45.77
CA ASN A 723 -32.59 7.95 46.77
C ASN A 723 -32.18 9.23 47.52
N GLY A 724 -32.53 10.39 46.97
CA GLY A 724 -32.07 11.69 47.48
C GLY A 724 -30.59 11.93 47.19
N THR A 725 -30.13 13.14 47.38
CA THR A 725 -28.72 13.50 47.31
C THR A 725 -28.45 14.72 48.19
N THR A 726 -27.23 14.87 48.68
CA THR A 726 -26.73 16.09 49.39
C THR A 726 -25.89 16.94 48.48
N ASP A 727 -25.66 16.53 47.24
CA ASP A 727 -24.91 17.26 46.21
C ASP A 727 -25.76 18.46 45.74
N ALA A 728 -25.34 19.65 46.11
CA ALA A 728 -26.05 20.88 45.83
C ALA A 728 -26.07 21.21 44.32
N ASP A 729 -25.01 20.85 43.58
CA ASP A 729 -24.90 21.09 42.14
C ASP A 729 -25.80 20.09 41.39
N LEU A 730 -25.84 18.84 41.80
CA LEU A 730 -26.73 17.82 41.20
C LEU A 730 -28.21 18.18 41.48
N LEU A 731 -28.53 18.64 42.69
CA LEU A 731 -29.89 19.12 43.00
C LEU A 731 -30.31 20.30 42.11
N ARG A 732 -29.40 21.25 41.89
CA ARG A 732 -29.67 22.41 41.03
C ARG A 732 -29.83 22.01 39.56
N ARG A 733 -29.03 21.07 39.05
CA ARG A 733 -29.15 20.59 37.67
C ARG A 733 -30.37 19.70 37.46
N ALA A 734 -30.80 18.95 38.48
CA ALA A 734 -31.98 18.09 38.43
C ALA A 734 -33.30 18.84 38.40
N ASP A 735 -33.37 20.09 38.90
CA ASP A 735 -34.50 21.01 38.77
C ASP A 735 -34.45 21.69 37.38
N VAL A 736 -34.74 20.90 36.33
CA VAL A 736 -34.60 21.31 34.93
C VAL A 736 -35.65 22.34 34.52
N ASN A 737 -36.76 22.37 35.19
CA ASN A 737 -37.85 23.30 34.92
C ASN A 737 -37.76 24.58 35.81
N SER A 738 -36.81 24.59 36.79
CA SER A 738 -36.55 25.69 37.70
C SER A 738 -37.76 26.08 38.58
N ASP A 739 -38.57 25.11 39.01
CA ASP A 739 -39.71 25.34 39.89
C ASP A 739 -39.39 25.13 41.36
N GLY A 740 -38.18 24.72 41.70
CA GLY A 740 -37.67 24.51 43.04
C GLY A 740 -37.98 23.14 43.62
N GLU A 741 -38.57 22.24 42.87
CA GLU A 741 -38.91 20.87 43.27
C GLU A 741 -38.37 19.88 42.21
N ILE A 742 -37.70 18.81 42.65
CA ILE A 742 -37.20 17.75 41.70
C ILE A 742 -38.28 16.66 41.63
N THR A 743 -38.94 16.59 40.50
CA THR A 743 -40.15 15.76 40.30
C THR A 743 -40.14 15.08 38.92
N VAL A 744 -41.23 14.36 38.62
CA VAL A 744 -41.45 13.79 37.27
C VAL A 744 -41.61 14.89 36.20
N ALA A 745 -41.88 16.14 36.59
CA ALA A 745 -41.94 17.27 35.65
C ALA A 745 -40.58 17.56 35.02
N ASP A 746 -39.51 17.42 35.80
CA ASP A 746 -38.11 17.58 35.31
C ASP A 746 -37.71 16.46 34.35
N ILE A 747 -38.12 15.22 34.68
CA ILE A 747 -37.94 14.07 33.78
C ILE A 747 -38.61 14.35 32.42
N ASN A 748 -39.87 14.81 32.43
CA ASN A 748 -40.57 15.13 31.20
C ASN A 748 -39.95 16.27 30.42
N LYS A 749 -39.36 17.23 31.12
CA LYS A 749 -38.61 18.32 30.48
C LYS A 749 -37.34 17.82 29.77
N VAL A 750 -36.59 16.95 30.41
CA VAL A 750 -35.41 16.32 29.78
C VAL A 750 -35.80 15.45 28.58
N ILE A 751 -36.84 14.62 28.72
CA ILE A 751 -37.38 13.81 27.61
C ILE A 751 -37.80 14.72 26.43
N SER A 752 -38.40 15.86 26.71
CA SER A 752 -38.75 16.83 25.67
C SER A 752 -37.52 17.40 24.96
N LEU A 753 -36.42 17.64 25.69
CA LEU A 753 -35.17 18.12 25.10
C LEU A 753 -34.44 17.07 24.29
N ILE A 754 -34.64 15.77 24.61
CA ILE A 754 -34.07 14.66 23.82
C ILE A 754 -34.83 14.47 22.50
N LEU A 755 -36.15 14.72 22.48
CA LEU A 755 -37.04 14.41 21.35
C LEU A 755 -37.18 15.55 20.34
N TYR A 756 -36.88 16.77 20.72
CA TYR A 756 -37.05 17.99 19.92
C TYR A 756 -35.79 18.87 19.90
#